data_b2ba260b350426468530042e0174c4f3
#
_entry.id   b2ba260b350426468530042e0174c4f3
#
_cell.length_a   1.000
_cell.length_b   1.000
_cell.length_c   1.000
_cell.angle_alpha   90.00
_cell.angle_beta   90.00
_cell.angle_gamma   90.00
#
_symmetry.space_group_name_H-M   'P 1'
#
loop_
_entity.id
_entity.type
_entity.pdbx_description
1 polymer ?
#
loop_
_entity_poly.entity_id
_entity_poly.type
_entity_poly.pdbx_seq_one_letter_code
_entity_poly.pdbx_strand_id
1 'polypeptide(L)'
;VRLGRMYLRWCASCNLPILEDVECGICRSATLPVQMTPPGDVRPAFRKDLDLISATIDSQYGSGCGALLLPADKIVLLNKIPGLDRMDEVIADGEVIGTLRYDLGRGYVFLSRIMAARAIQFKISRGFVISDDGAIEFILKGLNLMAPGVIDSHSEVQKGDEVIVLTNGRQALCTGTARMSAHQIKTLGKGLAVKSRWFAAPEGTRPVGPSQDWDAVVRANRPMLDRRVEEAARFIRKTMESYKLPTIVSFSGGKDSLACLLLALDAGLHLPVFFIDTGLELPETIEHVKQTAARHDSELIIEPAPKDAFFGNLQYFGPPGRDYRWCCKTNKLGPTVRAIMKHYPGGVLSFIGQRRYESEQRAEKPRIWKNPWTPGQVGASPIQEWTALHVWLYIFSKHEPYNPWYERGLDRIGCFLCPASDAAELELVAMQSPRYEEWQNWLSDYAKRNCLPNAWSDFALWRWRRLPDSIRKDLEERGIAVGELRASGSDSASKSKPLTLKIQQGFAPCTVGFSVEGSFDRRLKLARAAEMLNIVGPVVLNAEEGWCLVADVRLFEEGALVAKGREQERIRKNVERVRRAVVKAEECVGCGVCIARCNEGALTLEQGKIRLDPVRCIHCGECMEPCPAVSFGDSAFEL
;
A
#
# COMPACT_ATOMS: atom_id res chain seq x y z
N VAL A 1 13.50 -6.65 -5.88
CA VAL A 1 13.71 -7.46 -4.67
C VAL A 1 13.05 -8.81 -4.84
N ARG A 2 13.78 -9.91 -4.54
CA ARG A 2 13.21 -11.27 -4.55
C ARG A 2 12.52 -11.52 -3.21
N LEU A 3 11.19 -11.68 -3.23
CA LEU A 3 10.39 -12.02 -2.04
C LEU A 3 10.16 -13.53 -1.90
N GLY A 4 10.44 -14.31 -2.96
CA GLY A 4 10.27 -15.77 -3.03
C GLY A 4 10.72 -16.34 -4.36
N ARG A 5 10.29 -17.57 -4.65
CA ARG A 5 10.52 -18.20 -5.95
C ARG A 5 9.64 -17.57 -7.02
N MET A 6 10.16 -17.51 -8.25
CA MET A 6 9.40 -17.11 -9.44
C MET A 6 8.76 -18.37 -10.02
N TYR A 7 7.44 -18.46 -9.94
CA TYR A 7 6.72 -19.70 -10.26
C TYR A 7 6.14 -19.72 -11.67
N LEU A 8 6.03 -18.56 -12.35
CA LEU A 8 5.37 -18.48 -13.64
C LEU A 8 6.22 -19.17 -14.72
N ARG A 9 5.60 -20.11 -15.39
CA ARG A 9 6.07 -20.83 -16.56
C ARG A 9 5.00 -20.73 -17.64
N TRP A 10 5.32 -21.17 -18.85
CA TRP A 10 4.40 -21.16 -19.98
C TRP A 10 4.45 -22.44 -20.77
N CYS A 11 3.30 -22.99 -21.10
CA CYS A 11 3.18 -24.10 -22.03
C CYS A 11 3.06 -23.56 -23.46
N ALA A 12 4.08 -23.74 -24.28
CA ALA A 12 4.08 -23.25 -25.66
C ALA A 12 3.04 -24.00 -26.55
N SER A 13 2.75 -25.28 -26.28
CA SER A 13 1.80 -26.07 -27.05
C SER A 13 0.35 -25.65 -26.83
N CYS A 14 -0.05 -25.43 -25.57
CA CYS A 14 -1.39 -24.97 -25.22
C CYS A 14 -1.51 -23.44 -25.19
N ASN A 15 -0.37 -22.75 -25.22
CA ASN A 15 -0.25 -21.31 -25.03
C ASN A 15 -0.85 -20.82 -23.71
N LEU A 16 -0.60 -21.52 -22.59
CA LEU A 16 -1.21 -21.23 -21.28
C LEU A 16 -0.16 -20.99 -20.20
N PRO A 17 -0.45 -20.09 -19.23
CA PRO A 17 0.38 -19.91 -18.03
C PRO A 17 0.27 -21.14 -17.12
N ILE A 18 1.42 -21.59 -16.64
CA ILE A 18 1.59 -22.72 -15.72
C ILE A 18 2.34 -22.22 -14.49
N LEU A 19 1.91 -22.63 -13.31
CA LEU A 19 2.59 -22.34 -12.07
C LEU A 19 3.35 -23.56 -11.56
N GLU A 20 4.62 -23.38 -11.19
CA GLU A 20 5.50 -24.36 -10.56
C GLU A 20 5.88 -25.56 -11.45
N ASP A 21 4.89 -26.20 -12.10
CA ASP A 21 5.07 -27.49 -12.74
C ASP A 21 5.85 -27.38 -14.07
N VAL A 22 6.82 -28.24 -14.24
CA VAL A 22 7.67 -28.30 -15.44
C VAL A 22 6.95 -28.96 -16.63
N GLU A 23 5.78 -29.53 -16.40
CA GLU A 23 4.91 -30.13 -17.41
C GLU A 23 3.52 -29.51 -17.36
N CYS A 24 2.90 -29.35 -18.51
CA CYS A 24 1.51 -28.86 -18.63
C CYS A 24 0.51 -29.94 -18.18
N GLY A 25 -0.42 -29.58 -17.31
CA GLY A 25 -1.46 -30.52 -16.82
C GLY A 25 -2.41 -31.04 -17.90
N ILE A 26 -2.50 -30.38 -19.06
CA ILE A 26 -3.33 -30.81 -20.20
C ILE A 26 -2.55 -31.67 -21.18
N CYS A 27 -1.53 -31.08 -21.83
CA CYS A 27 -0.84 -31.72 -22.95
C CYS A 27 0.44 -32.47 -22.57
N ARG A 28 0.87 -32.39 -21.31
CA ARG A 28 2.09 -32.99 -20.77
C ARG A 28 3.40 -32.49 -21.40
N SER A 29 3.33 -31.48 -22.27
CA SER A 29 4.53 -30.86 -22.82
C SER A 29 5.31 -30.11 -21.73
N ALA A 30 6.63 -30.06 -21.92
CA ALA A 30 7.50 -29.27 -21.05
C ALA A 30 7.14 -27.78 -21.08
N THR A 31 7.19 -27.14 -19.92
CA THR A 31 6.91 -25.71 -19.75
C THR A 31 8.20 -24.92 -19.66
N LEU A 32 8.19 -23.68 -20.11
CA LEU A 32 9.34 -22.77 -20.07
C LEU A 32 9.13 -21.67 -19.00
N PRO A 33 10.17 -21.30 -18.23
CA PRO A 33 10.06 -20.20 -17.29
C PRO A 33 9.87 -18.88 -18.05
N VAL A 34 8.92 -18.05 -17.61
CA VAL A 34 8.72 -16.70 -18.15
C VAL A 34 9.77 -15.77 -17.56
N GLN A 35 10.49 -15.05 -18.43
CA GLN A 35 11.48 -14.07 -18.03
C GLN A 35 10.79 -12.76 -17.66
N MET A 36 10.76 -12.41 -16.38
CA MET A 36 10.11 -11.21 -15.83
C MET A 36 10.88 -10.64 -14.65
N THR A 37 10.58 -9.42 -14.29
CA THR A 37 11.20 -8.73 -13.15
C THR A 37 10.66 -9.27 -11.81
N PRO A 38 11.50 -9.54 -10.79
CA PRO A 38 11.02 -9.86 -9.45
C PRO A 38 10.11 -8.74 -8.87
N PRO A 39 9.11 -9.08 -8.02
CA PRO A 39 8.97 -10.33 -7.27
C PRO A 39 8.26 -11.47 -7.99
N GLY A 40 7.64 -11.25 -9.14
CA GLY A 40 6.91 -12.29 -9.85
C GLY A 40 5.54 -12.64 -9.23
N ASP A 41 4.90 -11.68 -8.57
CA ASP A 41 3.55 -11.81 -8.01
C ASP A 41 2.48 -11.46 -9.06
N VAL A 42 2.43 -12.26 -10.12
CA VAL A 42 1.55 -12.02 -11.27
C VAL A 42 0.08 -12.21 -10.93
N ARG A 43 -0.77 -11.42 -11.57
CA ARG A 43 -2.23 -11.52 -11.49
C ARG A 43 -2.87 -11.51 -12.88
N PRO A 44 -4.12 -11.97 -13.02
CA PRO A 44 -4.91 -11.74 -14.24
C PRO A 44 -5.04 -10.25 -14.54
N ALA A 45 -4.98 -9.87 -15.82
CA ALA A 45 -5.50 -8.60 -16.28
C ALA A 45 -7.03 -8.71 -16.40
N PHE A 46 -7.76 -7.91 -15.64
CA PHE A 46 -9.21 -7.83 -15.71
C PHE A 46 -9.66 -6.88 -16.82
N ARG A 47 -10.97 -6.84 -17.08
CA ARG A 47 -11.52 -6.06 -18.20
C ARG A 47 -11.03 -4.61 -18.22
N LYS A 48 -11.07 -3.93 -17.08
CA LYS A 48 -10.60 -2.53 -16.99
C LYS A 48 -9.11 -2.36 -17.25
N ASP A 49 -8.29 -3.33 -16.82
CA ASP A 49 -6.86 -3.34 -17.12
C ASP A 49 -6.61 -3.46 -18.63
N LEU A 50 -7.31 -4.39 -19.30
CA LEU A 50 -7.18 -4.59 -20.73
C LEU A 50 -7.62 -3.37 -21.55
N ASP A 51 -8.75 -2.77 -21.18
CA ASP A 51 -9.26 -1.54 -21.79
C ASP A 51 -8.24 -0.39 -21.64
N LEU A 52 -7.66 -0.23 -20.45
CA LEU A 52 -6.67 0.79 -20.15
C LEU A 52 -5.37 0.60 -20.94
N ILE A 53 -4.84 -0.63 -20.96
CA ILE A 53 -3.60 -0.94 -21.70
C ILE A 53 -3.83 -0.71 -23.19
N SER A 54 -4.94 -1.22 -23.73
CA SER A 54 -5.29 -1.07 -25.15
C SER A 54 -5.44 0.41 -25.55
N ALA A 55 -6.17 1.20 -24.75
CA ALA A 55 -6.33 2.63 -24.98
C ALA A 55 -4.99 3.39 -24.91
N THR A 56 -4.11 3.01 -23.98
CA THR A 56 -2.77 3.61 -23.86
C THR A 56 -1.92 3.31 -25.09
N ILE A 57 -1.92 2.06 -25.57
CA ILE A 57 -1.22 1.65 -26.79
C ILE A 57 -1.76 2.40 -28.01
N ASP A 58 -3.09 2.50 -28.14
CA ASP A 58 -3.74 3.20 -29.24
C ASP A 58 -3.41 4.69 -29.26
N SER A 59 -3.38 5.33 -28.09
CA SER A 59 -3.01 6.75 -28.00
C SER A 59 -1.56 7.01 -28.41
N GLN A 60 -0.65 6.08 -28.13
CA GLN A 60 0.78 6.22 -28.44
C GLN A 60 1.13 5.82 -29.88
N TYR A 61 0.53 4.76 -30.42
CA TYR A 61 0.96 4.15 -31.67
C TYR A 61 -0.09 4.17 -32.80
N GLY A 62 -1.33 4.53 -32.49
CA GLY A 62 -2.43 4.61 -33.44
C GLY A 62 -3.55 3.62 -33.15
N SER A 63 -4.77 4.02 -33.57
CA SER A 63 -5.99 3.26 -33.31
C SER A 63 -5.92 1.81 -33.81
N GLY A 64 -6.35 0.88 -32.93
CA GLY A 64 -6.40 -0.55 -33.17
C GLY A 64 -5.07 -1.28 -32.96
N CYS A 65 -3.98 -0.60 -32.57
CA CYS A 65 -2.73 -1.24 -32.17
C CYS A 65 -2.92 -2.03 -30.87
N GLY A 66 -3.69 -1.51 -29.92
CA GLY A 66 -4.02 -2.16 -28.66
C GLY A 66 -4.79 -3.45 -28.86
N ALA A 67 -5.86 -3.43 -29.67
CA ALA A 67 -6.65 -4.62 -29.97
C ALA A 67 -5.86 -5.69 -30.76
N LEU A 68 -4.90 -5.27 -31.59
CA LEU A 68 -4.01 -6.20 -32.29
C LEU A 68 -3.04 -6.87 -31.34
N LEU A 69 -2.54 -6.14 -30.33
CA LEU A 69 -1.58 -6.66 -29.36
C LEU A 69 -2.25 -7.50 -28.27
N LEU A 70 -3.47 -7.12 -27.89
CA LEU A 70 -4.27 -7.73 -26.82
C LEU A 70 -5.65 -8.15 -27.34
N PRO A 71 -5.73 -9.16 -28.23
CA PRO A 71 -7.02 -9.67 -28.68
C PRO A 71 -7.81 -10.29 -27.52
N ALA A 72 -9.15 -10.21 -27.60
CA ALA A 72 -10.04 -10.57 -26.50
C ALA A 72 -9.99 -12.04 -26.06
N ASP A 73 -9.46 -12.91 -26.91
CA ASP A 73 -9.31 -14.35 -26.67
C ASP A 73 -7.92 -14.73 -26.13
N LYS A 74 -7.18 -13.77 -25.60
CA LYS A 74 -5.86 -14.00 -25.00
C LYS A 74 -5.85 -13.80 -23.49
N ILE A 75 -5.10 -14.68 -22.81
CA ILE A 75 -4.77 -14.53 -21.41
C ILE A 75 -3.64 -13.51 -21.26
N VAL A 76 -3.93 -12.44 -20.55
CA VAL A 76 -2.96 -11.40 -20.21
C VAL A 76 -2.74 -11.41 -18.70
N LEU A 77 -1.49 -11.40 -18.29
CA LEU A 77 -1.08 -11.31 -16.90
C LEU A 77 -0.35 -9.99 -16.65
N LEU A 78 -0.49 -9.48 -15.44
CA LEU A 78 0.20 -8.28 -14.96
C LEU A 78 1.15 -8.67 -13.82
N ASN A 79 2.41 -8.28 -13.95
CA ASN A 79 3.43 -8.44 -12.93
C ASN A 79 3.79 -7.06 -12.37
N LYS A 80 3.33 -6.76 -11.15
CA LYS A 80 3.66 -5.50 -10.50
C LYS A 80 5.14 -5.46 -10.14
N ILE A 81 5.83 -4.42 -10.60
CA ILE A 81 7.26 -4.21 -10.40
C ILE A 81 7.52 -2.91 -9.64
N PRO A 82 8.67 -2.75 -8.99
CA PRO A 82 9.03 -1.52 -8.30
C PRO A 82 9.04 -0.31 -9.25
N GLY A 83 8.35 0.75 -8.86
CA GLY A 83 8.26 2.02 -9.59
C GLY A 83 8.00 3.18 -8.64
N LEU A 84 7.98 4.41 -9.16
CA LEU A 84 7.59 5.60 -8.38
C LEU A 84 6.12 5.58 -8.02
N ASP A 85 5.29 5.07 -8.96
CA ASP A 85 3.88 4.78 -8.77
C ASP A 85 3.56 3.45 -9.45
N ARG A 86 2.32 3.18 -9.87
CA ARG A 86 1.92 1.93 -10.50
C ARG A 86 2.76 1.62 -11.73
N MET A 87 3.35 0.43 -11.75
CA MET A 87 4.17 -0.07 -12.84
C MET A 87 4.00 -1.59 -12.94
N ASP A 88 3.43 -2.03 -14.07
CA ASP A 88 3.09 -3.43 -14.32
C ASP A 88 3.76 -3.92 -15.62
N GLU A 89 4.54 -4.98 -15.58
CA GLU A 89 4.90 -5.72 -16.79
C GLU A 89 3.66 -6.44 -17.32
N VAL A 90 3.40 -6.29 -18.60
CA VAL A 90 2.29 -6.94 -19.31
C VAL A 90 2.82 -8.19 -19.99
N ILE A 91 2.26 -9.34 -19.62
CA ILE A 91 2.70 -10.66 -20.09
C ILE A 91 1.59 -11.27 -20.95
N ALA A 92 1.92 -11.63 -22.17
CA ALA A 92 1.04 -12.33 -23.09
C ALA A 92 1.86 -13.37 -23.88
N ASP A 93 1.24 -14.48 -24.25
CA ASP A 93 1.88 -15.57 -25.03
C ASP A 93 3.26 -16.03 -24.48
N GLY A 94 3.42 -15.97 -23.14
CA GLY A 94 4.63 -16.42 -22.43
C GLY A 94 5.76 -15.41 -22.37
N GLU A 95 5.57 -14.20 -22.86
CA GLU A 95 6.60 -13.16 -22.91
C GLU A 95 6.10 -11.85 -22.29
N VAL A 96 7.03 -11.06 -21.71
CA VAL A 96 6.75 -9.66 -21.36
C VAL A 96 6.70 -8.85 -22.65
N ILE A 97 5.52 -8.39 -23.02
CA ILE A 97 5.30 -7.60 -24.25
C ILE A 97 5.55 -6.10 -24.05
N GLY A 98 5.52 -5.64 -22.82
CA GLY A 98 5.79 -4.25 -22.45
C GLY A 98 5.57 -4.00 -20.98
N THR A 99 5.67 -2.74 -20.58
CA THR A 99 5.43 -2.28 -19.23
C THR A 99 4.47 -1.12 -19.26
N LEU A 100 3.34 -1.25 -18.56
CA LEU A 100 2.43 -0.15 -18.29
C LEU A 100 2.94 0.61 -17.09
N ARG A 101 3.22 1.89 -17.24
CA ARG A 101 3.72 2.78 -16.17
C ARG A 101 2.79 3.97 -16.01
N TYR A 102 2.47 4.31 -14.78
CA TYR A 102 1.75 5.55 -14.47
C TYR A 102 2.76 6.65 -14.10
N ASP A 103 2.76 7.72 -14.86
CA ASP A 103 3.58 8.90 -14.62
C ASP A 103 2.72 10.02 -14.03
N LEU A 104 3.05 10.49 -12.84
CA LEU A 104 2.33 11.58 -12.17
C LEU A 104 2.19 12.79 -13.12
N GLY A 105 0.98 13.29 -13.32
CA GLY A 105 0.66 14.42 -14.21
C GLY A 105 0.72 14.15 -15.70
N ARG A 106 1.10 12.95 -16.14
CA ARG A 106 1.08 12.52 -17.56
C ARG A 106 0.10 11.37 -17.82
N GLY A 107 -0.27 10.63 -16.76
CA GLY A 107 -1.08 9.45 -16.90
C GLY A 107 -0.28 8.21 -17.31
N TYR A 108 -0.96 7.26 -17.95
CA TYR A 108 -0.36 5.99 -18.32
C TYR A 108 0.48 6.07 -19.60
N VAL A 109 1.61 5.35 -19.58
CA VAL A 109 2.55 5.19 -20.69
C VAL A 109 2.88 3.71 -20.83
N PHE A 110 2.86 3.20 -22.07
CA PHE A 110 3.23 1.84 -22.42
C PHE A 110 4.66 1.78 -22.98
N LEU A 111 5.56 1.13 -22.28
CA LEU A 111 6.93 0.90 -22.70
C LEU A 111 6.98 -0.41 -23.49
N SER A 112 6.85 -0.32 -24.81
CA SER A 112 6.79 -1.50 -25.68
C SER A 112 8.11 -2.27 -25.70
N ARG A 113 8.04 -3.60 -25.59
CA ARG A 113 9.16 -4.50 -25.94
C ARG A 113 9.21 -4.69 -27.45
N ILE A 114 10.34 -5.17 -27.96
CA ILE A 114 10.53 -5.32 -29.43
C ILE A 114 9.52 -6.29 -30.05
N MET A 115 9.12 -7.32 -29.33
CA MET A 115 8.11 -8.27 -29.80
C MET A 115 6.74 -7.64 -30.00
N ALA A 116 6.32 -6.78 -29.07
CA ALA A 116 5.09 -6.02 -29.20
C ALA A 116 5.17 -5.02 -30.37
N ALA A 117 6.30 -4.32 -30.51
CA ALA A 117 6.53 -3.42 -31.63
C ALA A 117 6.40 -4.13 -32.98
N ARG A 118 6.94 -5.35 -33.11
CA ARG A 118 6.80 -6.19 -34.32
C ARG A 118 5.37 -6.59 -34.60
N ALA A 119 4.59 -6.92 -33.55
CA ALA A 119 3.19 -7.31 -33.71
C ALA A 119 2.33 -6.20 -34.34
N ILE A 120 2.65 -4.92 -34.05
CA ILE A 120 1.90 -3.76 -34.52
C ILE A 120 2.58 -2.97 -35.64
N GLN A 121 3.80 -3.32 -36.07
CA GLN A 121 4.68 -2.50 -36.92
C GLN A 121 4.01 -1.95 -38.18
N PHE A 122 3.13 -2.70 -38.85
CA PHE A 122 2.47 -2.28 -40.06
C PHE A 122 1.19 -1.45 -39.81
N LYS A 123 0.74 -1.37 -38.57
CA LYS A 123 -0.43 -0.61 -38.13
C LYS A 123 -0.04 0.73 -37.47
N ILE A 124 1.22 0.90 -37.10
CA ILE A 124 1.71 2.10 -36.42
C ILE A 124 1.48 3.32 -37.32
N SER A 125 0.72 4.31 -36.83
CA SER A 125 0.45 5.58 -37.51
C SER A 125 1.01 6.80 -36.76
N ARG A 126 1.45 6.63 -35.47
CA ARG A 126 2.04 7.69 -34.66
C ARG A 126 3.11 7.10 -33.71
N GLY A 127 3.85 7.95 -33.00
CA GLY A 127 4.87 7.48 -32.04
C GLY A 127 6.02 6.69 -32.69
N PHE A 128 6.36 6.97 -33.95
CA PHE A 128 7.43 6.29 -34.65
C PHE A 128 8.54 7.24 -35.11
N VAL A 129 9.73 6.66 -35.34
CA VAL A 129 10.89 7.28 -35.96
C VAL A 129 11.42 6.31 -37.02
N ILE A 130 11.70 6.76 -38.22
CA ILE A 130 12.26 5.94 -39.31
C ILE A 130 13.75 6.16 -39.38
N SER A 131 14.53 5.09 -39.23
CA SER A 131 15.98 5.11 -39.39
C SER A 131 16.41 4.92 -40.84
N ASP A 132 17.56 5.49 -41.21
CA ASP A 132 18.25 5.12 -42.43
C ASP A 132 18.89 3.72 -42.31
N ASP A 133 19.27 3.15 -43.44
CA ASP A 133 19.87 1.82 -43.49
C ASP A 133 21.26 1.79 -42.83
N GLY A 134 22.01 2.90 -42.86
CA GLY A 134 23.31 3.01 -42.20
C GLY A 134 23.24 2.98 -40.67
N ALA A 135 22.13 3.42 -40.06
CA ALA A 135 21.94 3.39 -38.62
C ALA A 135 21.60 1.98 -38.07
N ILE A 136 21.08 1.09 -38.93
CA ILE A 136 20.59 -0.24 -38.52
C ILE A 136 21.69 -1.03 -37.79
N GLU A 137 22.87 -1.13 -38.36
CA GLU A 137 23.98 -1.90 -37.79
C GLU A 137 24.39 -1.38 -36.37
N PHE A 138 24.38 -0.05 -36.21
CA PHE A 138 24.71 0.58 -34.93
C PHE A 138 23.66 0.30 -33.86
N ILE A 139 22.36 0.37 -34.21
CA ILE A 139 21.25 0.07 -33.31
C ILE A 139 21.30 -1.40 -32.89
N LEU A 140 21.58 -2.32 -33.80
CA LEU A 140 21.72 -3.76 -33.50
C LEU A 140 22.92 -4.09 -32.60
N LYS A 141 23.93 -3.22 -32.55
CA LYS A 141 25.03 -3.28 -31.57
C LYS A 141 24.69 -2.63 -30.21
N GLY A 142 23.44 -2.19 -30.01
CA GLY A 142 22.97 -1.58 -28.76
C GLY A 142 23.25 -0.09 -28.66
N LEU A 143 23.64 0.57 -29.75
CA LEU A 143 23.86 2.00 -29.77
C LEU A 143 22.55 2.77 -29.96
N ASN A 144 22.56 4.03 -29.58
CA ASN A 144 21.43 4.92 -29.68
C ASN A 144 21.29 5.47 -31.13
N LEU A 145 20.05 5.80 -31.52
CA LEU A 145 19.80 6.46 -32.79
C LEU A 145 20.12 7.96 -32.70
N MET A 146 21.05 8.41 -33.53
CA MET A 146 21.42 9.84 -33.68
C MET A 146 20.56 10.53 -34.74
N ALA A 147 20.36 11.84 -34.60
CA ALA A 147 19.53 12.62 -35.53
C ALA A 147 19.96 12.49 -37.03
N PRO A 148 21.26 12.43 -37.39
CA PRO A 148 21.67 12.20 -38.79
C PRO A 148 21.19 10.86 -39.38
N GLY A 149 20.95 9.85 -38.54
CA GLY A 149 20.44 8.53 -38.96
C GLY A 149 18.91 8.44 -39.00
N VAL A 150 18.19 9.57 -38.93
CA VAL A 150 16.73 9.62 -39.01
C VAL A 150 16.28 10.13 -40.36
N ILE A 151 15.50 9.34 -41.11
CA ILE A 151 14.89 9.73 -42.38
C ILE A 151 13.61 10.52 -42.13
N ASP A 152 12.74 10.02 -41.23
CA ASP A 152 11.44 10.62 -40.93
C ASP A 152 10.99 10.30 -39.51
N SER A 153 10.01 11.04 -39.02
CA SER A 153 9.38 10.80 -37.74
C SER A 153 7.95 11.32 -37.70
N HIS A 154 7.09 10.72 -36.91
CA HIS A 154 5.76 11.26 -36.66
C HIS A 154 5.85 12.69 -36.09
N SER A 155 5.11 13.63 -36.67
CA SER A 155 5.24 15.08 -36.43
C SER A 155 4.97 15.50 -34.99
N GLU A 156 4.18 14.73 -34.22
CA GLU A 156 3.81 15.02 -32.84
C GLU A 156 4.79 14.45 -31.81
N VAL A 157 5.84 13.73 -32.23
CA VAL A 157 6.84 13.19 -31.29
C VAL A 157 7.49 14.30 -30.49
N GLN A 158 7.42 14.20 -29.18
CA GLN A 158 8.03 15.11 -28.22
C GLN A 158 9.20 14.46 -27.48
N LYS A 159 10.07 15.28 -26.92
CA LYS A 159 11.12 14.80 -26.01
C LYS A 159 10.50 14.11 -24.79
N GLY A 160 10.92 12.87 -24.54
CA GLY A 160 10.42 12.03 -23.44
C GLY A 160 9.35 11.02 -23.86
N ASP A 161 8.85 11.07 -25.09
CA ASP A 161 7.88 10.11 -25.59
C ASP A 161 8.53 8.74 -25.81
N GLU A 162 7.75 7.69 -25.57
CA GLU A 162 8.11 6.33 -25.97
C GLU A 162 7.83 6.16 -27.46
N VAL A 163 8.84 5.74 -28.19
CA VAL A 163 8.77 5.62 -29.66
C VAL A 163 9.24 4.24 -30.12
N ILE A 164 8.72 3.83 -31.29
CA ILE A 164 9.21 2.67 -32.02
C ILE A 164 10.04 3.16 -33.19
N VAL A 165 11.30 2.71 -33.26
CA VAL A 165 12.16 2.96 -34.44
C VAL A 165 11.90 1.88 -35.46
N LEU A 166 11.54 2.32 -36.68
CA LEU A 166 11.26 1.47 -37.81
C LEU A 166 12.37 1.63 -38.86
N THR A 167 12.61 0.58 -39.64
CA THR A 167 13.37 0.69 -40.90
C THR A 167 12.57 1.45 -41.95
N ASN A 168 13.20 1.80 -43.04
CA ASN A 168 12.52 2.40 -44.23
C ASN A 168 11.38 1.49 -44.76
N GLY A 169 11.53 0.16 -44.65
CA GLY A 169 10.48 -0.84 -44.91
C GLY A 169 9.41 -0.98 -43.82
N ARG A 170 9.36 -0.08 -42.83
CA ARG A 170 8.43 -0.08 -41.70
C ARG A 170 8.49 -1.32 -40.81
N GLN A 171 9.61 -2.00 -40.76
CA GLN A 171 9.84 -3.10 -39.82
C GLN A 171 10.42 -2.57 -38.50
N ALA A 172 9.96 -3.08 -37.39
CA ALA A 172 10.41 -2.65 -36.08
C ALA A 172 11.86 -3.08 -35.81
N LEU A 173 12.71 -2.10 -35.52
CA LEU A 173 14.13 -2.25 -35.24
C LEU A 173 14.49 -2.12 -33.77
N CYS A 174 13.95 -1.07 -33.11
CA CYS A 174 14.09 -0.92 -31.68
C CYS A 174 12.92 -0.12 -31.08
N THR A 175 12.82 -0.17 -29.75
CA THR A 175 11.94 0.69 -28.96
C THR A 175 12.77 1.52 -28.00
N GLY A 176 12.32 2.72 -27.68
CA GLY A 176 13.07 3.60 -26.80
C GLY A 176 12.37 4.91 -26.52
N THR A 177 13.12 5.83 -25.91
CA THR A 177 12.61 7.16 -25.54
C THR A 177 13.18 8.23 -26.44
N ALA A 178 12.35 9.07 -27.04
CA ALA A 178 12.75 10.24 -27.82
C ALA A 178 13.51 11.24 -26.93
N ARG A 179 14.67 11.68 -27.37
CA ARG A 179 15.50 12.70 -26.69
C ARG A 179 15.41 14.05 -27.36
N MET A 180 14.82 14.10 -28.56
CA MET A 180 14.51 15.28 -29.33
C MET A 180 13.06 15.21 -29.81
N SER A 181 12.41 16.37 -29.99
CA SER A 181 11.13 16.42 -30.68
C SER A 181 11.32 16.19 -32.18
N ALA A 182 10.25 15.83 -32.89
CA ALA A 182 10.27 15.70 -34.35
C ALA A 182 10.81 16.97 -35.03
N HIS A 183 10.42 18.16 -34.56
CA HIS A 183 10.91 19.44 -35.02
C HIS A 183 12.43 19.58 -34.83
N GLN A 184 12.94 19.24 -33.62
CA GLN A 184 14.37 19.31 -33.32
C GLN A 184 15.20 18.34 -34.17
N ILE A 185 14.70 17.14 -34.44
CA ILE A 185 15.36 16.15 -35.31
C ILE A 185 15.55 16.74 -36.69
N LYS A 186 14.50 17.35 -37.26
CA LYS A 186 14.54 17.95 -38.63
C LYS A 186 15.41 19.20 -38.70
N THR A 187 15.40 20.06 -37.66
CA THR A 187 16.06 21.38 -37.74
C THR A 187 17.51 21.36 -37.28
N LEU A 188 17.87 20.57 -36.28
CA LEU A 188 19.22 20.57 -35.70
C LEU A 188 20.18 19.63 -36.47
N GLY A 189 19.69 18.56 -37.06
CA GLY A 189 20.47 17.60 -37.84
C GLY A 189 21.61 16.89 -37.07
N LYS A 190 21.72 17.10 -35.75
CA LYS A 190 22.73 16.52 -34.87
C LYS A 190 22.18 16.28 -33.48
N GLY A 191 22.77 15.35 -32.74
CA GLY A 191 22.37 15.02 -31.39
C GLY A 191 21.72 13.65 -31.26
N LEU A 192 21.36 13.29 -30.03
CA LEU A 192 20.72 12.03 -29.72
C LEU A 192 19.22 12.12 -29.99
N ALA A 193 18.74 11.45 -31.03
CA ALA A 193 17.31 11.44 -31.37
C ALA A 193 16.52 10.47 -30.48
N VAL A 194 16.94 9.19 -30.41
CA VAL A 194 16.26 8.17 -29.61
C VAL A 194 17.28 7.42 -28.77
N LYS A 195 17.02 7.33 -27.46
CA LYS A 195 17.72 6.43 -26.54
C LYS A 195 17.13 5.04 -26.67
N SER A 196 17.84 4.15 -27.38
CA SER A 196 17.44 2.75 -27.61
C SER A 196 17.36 1.97 -26.30
N ARG A 197 16.36 1.08 -26.19
CA ARG A 197 16.16 0.24 -25.01
C ARG A 197 16.13 -1.25 -25.36
N TRP A 198 15.24 -1.66 -26.25
CA TRP A 198 15.14 -3.04 -26.75
C TRP A 198 15.22 -3.03 -28.27
N PHE A 199 16.09 -3.86 -28.80
CA PHE A 199 16.36 -3.94 -30.24
C PHE A 199 16.51 -5.37 -30.68
N ALA A 200 16.20 -5.63 -31.95
CA ALA A 200 16.45 -6.91 -32.61
C ALA A 200 16.45 -6.71 -34.13
N ALA A 201 17.05 -7.68 -34.85
CA ALA A 201 17.03 -7.66 -36.30
C ALA A 201 15.61 -7.57 -36.84
N PRO A 202 15.37 -6.83 -37.95
CA PRO A 202 14.06 -6.73 -38.55
C PRO A 202 13.49 -8.10 -38.93
N GLU A 203 12.27 -8.37 -38.53
CA GLU A 203 11.55 -9.61 -38.82
C GLU A 203 10.08 -9.31 -39.12
N GLY A 204 9.40 -10.24 -39.79
CA GLY A 204 7.95 -10.24 -39.95
C GLY A 204 7.19 -10.44 -38.63
N THR A 205 5.87 -10.36 -38.69
CA THR A 205 4.99 -10.64 -37.58
C THR A 205 4.97 -12.13 -37.25
N ARG A 206 4.96 -12.48 -35.97
CA ARG A 206 4.75 -13.87 -35.54
C ARG A 206 3.28 -14.27 -35.70
N PRO A 207 3.00 -15.56 -35.95
CA PRO A 207 1.64 -16.08 -35.94
C PRO A 207 0.97 -15.85 -34.58
N VAL A 208 -0.32 -15.52 -34.59
CA VAL A 208 -1.13 -15.46 -33.38
C VAL A 208 -1.31 -16.88 -32.87
N GLY A 209 -0.96 -17.14 -31.60
CA GLY A 209 -1.16 -18.44 -30.96
C GLY A 209 -2.66 -18.77 -30.79
N PRO A 210 -3.00 -19.99 -30.34
CA PRO A 210 -4.38 -20.41 -30.14
C PRO A 210 -5.13 -19.54 -29.14
N SER A 211 -6.46 -19.54 -29.27
CA SER A 211 -7.37 -18.92 -28.30
C SER A 211 -7.19 -19.51 -26.91
N GLN A 212 -7.40 -18.72 -25.87
CA GLN A 212 -7.18 -19.05 -24.47
C GLN A 212 -8.39 -18.70 -23.63
N ASP A 213 -8.65 -19.48 -22.59
CA ASP A 213 -9.66 -19.19 -21.57
C ASP A 213 -9.15 -19.56 -20.16
N TRP A 214 -9.78 -18.99 -19.13
CA TRP A 214 -9.37 -19.22 -17.75
C TRP A 214 -9.69 -20.63 -17.26
N ASP A 215 -10.71 -21.30 -17.80
CA ASP A 215 -11.02 -22.69 -17.46
C ASP A 215 -9.93 -23.62 -17.97
N ALA A 216 -9.38 -23.36 -19.15
CA ALA A 216 -8.23 -24.10 -19.67
C ALA A 216 -6.98 -23.86 -18.78
N VAL A 217 -6.76 -22.63 -18.32
CA VAL A 217 -5.65 -22.33 -17.37
C VAL A 217 -5.84 -23.11 -16.06
N VAL A 218 -7.04 -23.12 -15.50
CA VAL A 218 -7.35 -23.88 -14.28
C VAL A 218 -7.09 -25.37 -14.50
N ARG A 219 -7.61 -25.96 -15.60
CA ARG A 219 -7.34 -27.37 -15.93
C ARG A 219 -5.86 -27.68 -16.08
N ALA A 220 -5.11 -26.79 -16.74
CA ALA A 220 -3.66 -26.96 -16.95
C ALA A 220 -2.85 -26.93 -15.65
N ASN A 221 -3.37 -26.22 -14.63
CA ASN A 221 -2.73 -26.08 -13.31
C ASN A 221 -3.36 -26.98 -12.23
N ARG A 222 -4.31 -27.85 -12.57
CA ARG A 222 -5.06 -28.66 -11.60
C ARG A 222 -4.15 -29.48 -10.67
N PRO A 223 -3.10 -30.19 -11.15
CA PRO A 223 -2.23 -30.96 -10.26
C PRO A 223 -1.52 -30.10 -9.20
N MET A 224 -1.07 -28.91 -9.58
CA MET A 224 -0.45 -27.94 -8.66
C MET A 224 -1.48 -27.42 -7.64
N LEU A 225 -2.69 -27.04 -8.10
CA LEU A 225 -3.74 -26.54 -7.22
C LEU A 225 -4.13 -27.56 -6.15
N ASP A 226 -4.34 -28.82 -6.55
CA ASP A 226 -4.70 -29.90 -5.62
C ASP A 226 -3.64 -30.10 -4.54
N ARG A 227 -2.36 -30.08 -4.88
CA ARG A 227 -1.24 -30.14 -3.90
C ARG A 227 -1.24 -28.96 -2.94
N ARG A 228 -1.43 -27.74 -3.46
CA ARG A 228 -1.42 -26.52 -2.66
C ARG A 228 -2.64 -26.41 -1.72
N VAL A 229 -3.80 -26.83 -2.17
CA VAL A 229 -5.03 -26.89 -1.36
C VAL A 229 -4.88 -27.91 -0.24
N GLU A 230 -4.39 -29.11 -0.54
CA GLU A 230 -4.16 -30.15 0.47
C GLU A 230 -3.13 -29.70 1.52
N GLU A 231 -2.03 -29.07 1.10
CA GLU A 231 -1.02 -28.50 2.00
C GLU A 231 -1.63 -27.44 2.93
N ALA A 232 -2.45 -26.54 2.38
CA ALA A 232 -3.12 -25.49 3.14
C ALA A 232 -4.15 -26.05 4.12
N ALA A 233 -4.97 -27.02 3.70
CA ALA A 233 -5.96 -27.69 4.56
C ALA A 233 -5.29 -28.45 5.72
N ARG A 234 -4.18 -29.15 5.45
CA ARG A 234 -3.37 -29.81 6.47
C ARG A 234 -2.77 -28.82 7.47
N PHE A 235 -2.28 -27.68 6.97
CA PHE A 235 -1.77 -26.60 7.82
C PHE A 235 -2.86 -26.03 8.72
N ILE A 236 -4.06 -25.77 8.20
CA ILE A 236 -5.21 -25.25 8.95
C ILE A 236 -5.56 -26.21 10.10
N ARG A 237 -5.79 -27.50 9.81
CA ARG A 237 -6.14 -28.50 10.84
C ARG A 237 -5.06 -28.62 11.91
N LYS A 238 -3.79 -28.77 11.52
CA LYS A 238 -2.67 -28.88 12.47
C LYS A 238 -2.52 -27.65 13.34
N THR A 239 -2.75 -26.44 12.81
CA THR A 239 -2.63 -25.21 13.56
C THR A 239 -3.75 -25.11 14.61
N MET A 240 -4.99 -25.47 14.26
CA MET A 240 -6.11 -25.50 15.22
C MET A 240 -5.86 -26.48 16.36
N GLU A 241 -5.40 -27.69 16.04
CA GLU A 241 -5.04 -28.70 17.04
C GLU A 241 -3.96 -28.25 18.02
N SER A 242 -2.97 -27.49 17.50
CA SER A 242 -1.82 -27.02 18.29
C SER A 242 -2.19 -25.89 19.24
N TYR A 243 -3.05 -24.96 18.83
CA TYR A 243 -3.37 -23.79 19.62
C TYR A 243 -4.61 -23.95 20.50
N LYS A 244 -5.58 -24.78 20.11
CA LYS A 244 -6.84 -25.06 20.84
C LYS A 244 -7.59 -23.80 21.26
N LEU A 245 -7.54 -22.75 20.42
CA LEU A 245 -8.25 -21.49 20.62
C LEU A 245 -9.51 -21.46 19.75
N PRO A 246 -10.53 -20.68 20.12
CA PRO A 246 -11.57 -20.29 19.18
C PRO A 246 -10.93 -19.79 17.88
N THR A 247 -11.47 -20.20 16.75
CA THR A 247 -10.82 -19.95 15.46
C THR A 247 -11.76 -19.16 14.53
N ILE A 248 -11.22 -18.16 13.84
CA ILE A 248 -11.94 -17.30 12.91
C ILE A 248 -11.17 -17.13 11.59
N VAL A 249 -11.87 -16.68 10.56
CA VAL A 249 -11.24 -16.17 9.33
C VAL A 249 -11.35 -14.65 9.32
N SER A 250 -10.21 -13.96 9.32
CA SER A 250 -10.18 -12.49 9.12
C SER A 250 -10.44 -12.18 7.64
N PHE A 251 -11.64 -11.71 7.31
CA PHE A 251 -12.09 -11.50 5.95
C PHE A 251 -12.23 -10.00 5.65
N SER A 252 -11.41 -9.48 4.73
CA SER A 252 -11.40 -8.07 4.33
C SER A 252 -12.18 -7.78 3.05
N GLY A 253 -12.87 -8.77 2.48
CA GLY A 253 -13.51 -8.67 1.18
C GLY A 253 -12.56 -8.74 -0.02
N GLY A 254 -11.26 -9.00 0.22
CA GLY A 254 -10.26 -9.17 -0.82
C GLY A 254 -9.96 -10.64 -1.13
N LYS A 255 -9.38 -10.89 -2.32
CA LYS A 255 -9.07 -12.23 -2.86
C LYS A 255 -8.30 -13.14 -1.90
N ASP A 256 -7.30 -12.58 -1.19
CA ASP A 256 -6.43 -13.38 -0.34
C ASP A 256 -7.17 -13.89 0.91
N SER A 257 -8.03 -13.07 1.48
CA SER A 257 -8.89 -13.48 2.60
C SER A 257 -10.05 -14.37 2.14
N LEU A 258 -10.55 -14.20 0.91
CA LEU A 258 -11.52 -15.11 0.29
C LEU A 258 -10.91 -16.52 0.14
N ALA A 259 -9.69 -16.61 -0.39
CA ALA A 259 -9.00 -17.89 -0.49
C ALA A 259 -8.82 -18.57 0.89
N CYS A 260 -8.52 -17.82 1.96
CA CYS A 260 -8.45 -18.39 3.31
C CYS A 260 -9.79 -18.95 3.79
N LEU A 261 -10.90 -18.28 3.51
CA LEU A 261 -12.25 -18.77 3.84
C LEU A 261 -12.56 -20.06 3.09
N LEU A 262 -12.35 -20.08 1.79
CA LEU A 262 -12.60 -21.26 0.94
C LEU A 262 -11.71 -22.45 1.34
N LEU A 263 -10.45 -22.22 1.72
CA LEU A 263 -9.54 -23.25 2.20
C LEU A 263 -9.98 -23.83 3.57
N ALA A 264 -10.57 -23.00 4.44
CA ALA A 264 -11.17 -23.49 5.67
C ALA A 264 -12.36 -24.40 5.38
N LEU A 265 -13.22 -24.03 4.43
CA LEU A 265 -14.35 -24.86 3.96
C LEU A 265 -13.85 -26.17 3.33
N ASP A 266 -12.83 -26.13 2.48
CA ASP A 266 -12.20 -27.35 1.91
C ASP A 266 -11.57 -28.25 2.98
N ALA A 267 -11.15 -27.69 4.10
CA ALA A 267 -10.70 -28.44 5.27
C ALA A 267 -11.86 -29.04 6.09
N GLY A 268 -13.12 -28.81 5.71
CA GLY A 268 -14.33 -29.25 6.40
C GLY A 268 -14.71 -28.39 7.60
N LEU A 269 -14.32 -27.11 7.61
CA LEU A 269 -14.48 -26.21 8.76
C LEU A 269 -15.36 -25.02 8.39
N HIS A 270 -16.47 -24.86 9.10
CA HIS A 270 -17.33 -23.67 9.04
C HIS A 270 -16.91 -22.71 10.16
N LEU A 271 -16.02 -21.77 9.85
CA LEU A 271 -15.48 -20.81 10.80
C LEU A 271 -16.20 -19.47 10.73
N PRO A 272 -16.36 -18.77 11.87
CA PRO A 272 -16.87 -17.40 11.85
C PRO A 272 -15.99 -16.49 10.99
N VAL A 273 -16.65 -15.64 10.21
CA VAL A 273 -16.05 -14.59 9.39
C VAL A 273 -15.95 -13.31 10.23
N PHE A 274 -14.75 -12.78 10.37
CA PHE A 274 -14.48 -11.59 11.16
C PHE A 274 -14.09 -10.42 10.26
N PHE A 275 -14.92 -9.39 10.22
CA PHE A 275 -14.75 -8.20 9.40
C PHE A 275 -14.68 -6.93 10.26
N ILE A 276 -13.68 -6.10 10.02
CA ILE A 276 -13.55 -4.78 10.63
C ILE A 276 -13.99 -3.74 9.61
N ASP A 277 -15.12 -3.10 9.87
CA ASP A 277 -15.57 -1.96 9.09
C ASP A 277 -14.88 -0.69 9.60
N THR A 278 -13.89 -0.22 8.84
CA THR A 278 -13.12 0.98 9.20
C THR A 278 -13.88 2.29 8.92
N GLY A 279 -15.06 2.19 8.30
CA GLY A 279 -15.83 3.32 7.78
C GLY A 279 -15.28 3.87 6.45
N LEU A 280 -14.23 3.25 5.91
CA LEU A 280 -13.53 3.67 4.70
C LEU A 280 -13.56 2.59 3.59
N GLU A 281 -14.33 1.55 3.76
CA GLU A 281 -14.57 0.55 2.74
C GLU A 281 -15.51 1.08 1.66
N LEU A 282 -15.30 0.61 0.43
CA LEU A 282 -16.23 0.82 -0.66
C LEU A 282 -17.52 0.03 -0.38
N PRO A 283 -18.72 0.57 -0.68
CA PRO A 283 -20.00 -0.09 -0.39
C PRO A 283 -20.09 -1.51 -0.93
N GLU A 284 -19.57 -1.74 -2.13
CA GLU A 284 -19.56 -3.06 -2.78
C GLU A 284 -18.66 -4.06 -2.03
N THR A 285 -17.65 -3.59 -1.32
CA THR A 285 -16.82 -4.46 -0.47
C THR A 285 -17.61 -4.96 0.73
N ILE A 286 -18.37 -4.08 1.40
CA ILE A 286 -19.22 -4.46 2.54
C ILE A 286 -20.30 -5.45 2.09
N GLU A 287 -20.91 -5.18 0.95
CA GLU A 287 -21.93 -6.06 0.38
C GLU A 287 -21.36 -7.42 0.01
N HIS A 288 -20.20 -7.47 -0.65
CA HIS A 288 -19.48 -8.70 -0.98
C HIS A 288 -19.16 -9.52 0.28
N VAL A 289 -18.73 -8.90 1.38
CA VAL A 289 -18.48 -9.59 2.66
C VAL A 289 -19.74 -10.25 3.19
N LYS A 290 -20.86 -9.53 3.21
CA LYS A 290 -22.16 -10.06 3.67
C LYS A 290 -22.65 -11.21 2.81
N GLN A 291 -22.62 -11.04 1.49
CA GLN A 291 -23.05 -12.06 0.54
C GLN A 291 -22.19 -13.33 0.60
N THR A 292 -20.87 -13.18 0.76
CA THR A 292 -19.96 -14.32 0.89
C THR A 292 -20.23 -15.09 2.18
N ALA A 293 -20.37 -14.41 3.32
CA ALA A 293 -20.69 -15.05 4.58
C ALA A 293 -22.04 -15.80 4.52
N ALA A 294 -23.07 -15.19 3.95
CA ALA A 294 -24.39 -15.80 3.78
C ALA A 294 -24.35 -17.01 2.83
N ARG A 295 -23.61 -16.93 1.71
CA ARG A 295 -23.48 -18.05 0.74
C ARG A 295 -22.87 -19.29 1.36
N HIS A 296 -21.94 -19.13 2.28
CA HIS A 296 -21.23 -20.23 2.92
C HIS A 296 -21.76 -20.57 4.32
N ASP A 297 -22.93 -20.05 4.69
CA ASP A 297 -23.57 -20.25 6.01
C ASP A 297 -22.57 -20.02 7.17
N SER A 298 -21.75 -18.97 7.04
CA SER A 298 -20.74 -18.60 8.03
C SER A 298 -21.25 -17.48 8.93
N GLU A 299 -21.09 -17.62 10.25
CA GLU A 299 -21.35 -16.55 11.20
C GLU A 299 -20.54 -15.31 10.82
N LEU A 300 -21.18 -14.15 10.67
CA LEU A 300 -20.51 -12.90 10.33
C LEU A 300 -20.45 -11.96 11.53
N ILE A 301 -19.23 -11.74 12.03
CA ILE A 301 -18.95 -10.78 13.10
C ILE A 301 -18.40 -9.50 12.46
N ILE A 302 -19.18 -8.42 12.51
CA ILE A 302 -18.77 -7.09 12.03
C ILE A 302 -18.50 -6.19 13.23
N GLU A 303 -17.30 -5.65 13.31
CA GLU A 303 -16.98 -4.60 14.28
C GLU A 303 -16.72 -3.28 13.55
N PRO A 304 -17.58 -2.27 13.75
CA PRO A 304 -17.38 -0.97 13.13
C PRO A 304 -16.35 -0.13 13.88
N ALA A 305 -15.60 0.70 13.15
CA ALA A 305 -14.89 1.82 13.73
C ALA A 305 -15.91 2.80 14.36
N PRO A 306 -15.51 3.60 15.37
CA PRO A 306 -16.37 4.64 15.88
C PRO A 306 -16.86 5.56 14.75
N LYS A 307 -18.16 5.95 14.81
CA LYS A 307 -18.74 6.83 13.80
C LYS A 307 -17.89 8.09 13.63
N ASP A 308 -17.65 8.48 12.40
CA ASP A 308 -16.85 9.65 12.01
C ASP A 308 -15.40 9.69 12.55
N ALA A 309 -14.90 8.55 13.07
CA ALA A 309 -13.56 8.50 13.66
C ALA A 309 -12.46 8.96 12.70
N PHE A 310 -12.57 8.68 11.41
CA PHE A 310 -11.57 9.10 10.43
C PHE A 310 -11.56 10.62 10.24
N PHE A 311 -12.70 11.21 9.85
CA PHE A 311 -12.81 12.65 9.58
C PHE A 311 -12.64 13.49 10.85
N GLY A 312 -13.12 13.02 12.00
CA GLY A 312 -12.87 13.67 13.29
C GLY A 312 -11.37 13.71 13.65
N ASN A 313 -10.65 12.61 13.39
CA ASN A 313 -9.22 12.52 13.67
C ASN A 313 -8.35 13.28 12.65
N LEU A 314 -8.83 13.54 11.43
CA LEU A 314 -8.14 14.37 10.44
C LEU A 314 -7.85 15.78 10.94
N GLN A 315 -8.74 16.37 11.75
CA GLN A 315 -8.55 17.70 12.31
C GLN A 315 -7.36 17.76 13.28
N TYR A 316 -7.08 16.63 13.93
CA TYR A 316 -5.97 16.51 14.89
C TYR A 316 -4.68 16.05 14.22
N PHE A 317 -4.73 14.96 13.43
CA PHE A 317 -3.53 14.35 12.87
C PHE A 317 -3.16 14.91 11.49
N GLY A 318 -4.05 15.59 10.79
CA GLY A 318 -3.89 15.89 9.37
C GLY A 318 -4.04 14.64 8.49
N PRO A 319 -3.70 14.72 7.18
CA PRO A 319 -3.84 13.61 6.26
C PRO A 319 -2.90 12.45 6.66
N PRO A 320 -3.38 11.19 6.55
CA PRO A 320 -2.53 10.03 6.80
C PRO A 320 -1.49 9.88 5.69
N GLY A 321 -0.33 9.28 6.01
CA GLY A 321 0.73 9.02 5.05
C GLY A 321 1.18 7.56 5.04
N ARG A 322 1.96 7.15 4.04
CA ARG A 322 2.62 5.84 4.00
C ARG A 322 3.54 5.63 5.20
N ASP A 323 4.17 6.69 5.64
CA ASP A 323 5.04 6.81 6.82
C ASP A 323 4.31 7.34 8.07
N TYR A 324 2.99 7.59 7.99
CA TYR A 324 2.19 8.25 9.02
C TYR A 324 0.80 7.63 9.14
N ARG A 325 0.72 6.36 9.52
CA ARG A 325 -0.50 5.53 9.47
C ARG A 325 -1.33 5.56 10.75
N TRP A 326 -1.63 6.72 11.29
CA TRP A 326 -2.52 6.84 12.44
C TRP A 326 -3.91 6.23 12.15
N CYS A 327 -4.43 6.35 10.92
CA CYS A 327 -5.72 5.80 10.51
C CYS A 327 -5.82 4.27 10.71
N CYS A 328 -4.75 3.52 10.45
CA CYS A 328 -4.75 2.08 10.72
C CYS A 328 -4.86 1.77 12.22
N LYS A 329 -4.27 2.60 13.09
CA LYS A 329 -4.34 2.40 14.54
C LYS A 329 -5.74 2.75 15.08
N THR A 330 -6.33 3.85 14.63
CA THR A 330 -7.63 4.31 15.13
C THR A 330 -8.80 3.54 14.56
N ASN A 331 -8.80 3.28 13.24
CA ASN A 331 -9.96 2.74 12.54
C ASN A 331 -9.91 1.22 12.31
N LYS A 332 -8.73 0.59 12.47
CA LYS A 332 -8.60 -0.85 12.27
C LYS A 332 -8.13 -1.57 13.53
N LEU A 333 -6.94 -1.24 14.04
CA LEU A 333 -6.37 -1.97 15.19
C LEU A 333 -7.18 -1.78 16.46
N GLY A 334 -7.62 -0.57 16.77
CA GLY A 334 -8.47 -0.29 17.93
C GLY A 334 -9.77 -1.12 17.90
N PRO A 335 -10.59 -1.06 16.85
CA PRO A 335 -11.75 -1.93 16.68
C PRO A 335 -11.42 -3.42 16.76
N THR A 336 -10.35 -3.88 16.08
CA THR A 336 -9.93 -5.29 16.16
C THR A 336 -9.68 -5.75 17.59
N VAL A 337 -8.96 -4.95 18.38
CA VAL A 337 -8.67 -5.25 19.80
C VAL A 337 -9.95 -5.33 20.62
N ARG A 338 -10.85 -4.34 20.47
CA ARG A 338 -12.14 -4.34 21.19
C ARG A 338 -12.98 -5.57 20.86
N ALA A 339 -13.07 -5.91 19.57
CA ALA A 339 -13.84 -7.07 19.12
C ALA A 339 -13.25 -8.39 19.67
N ILE A 340 -11.91 -8.55 19.65
CA ILE A 340 -11.26 -9.73 20.23
C ILE A 340 -11.55 -9.82 21.75
N MET A 341 -11.40 -8.73 22.48
CA MET A 341 -11.69 -8.72 23.92
C MET A 341 -13.15 -9.02 24.24
N LYS A 342 -14.07 -8.53 23.40
CA LYS A 342 -15.51 -8.75 23.56
C LYS A 342 -15.94 -10.17 23.26
N HIS A 343 -15.50 -10.72 22.13
CA HIS A 343 -15.97 -12.03 21.63
C HIS A 343 -15.06 -13.18 22.04
N TYR A 344 -13.77 -12.92 22.28
CA TYR A 344 -12.73 -13.93 22.52
C TYR A 344 -11.78 -13.53 23.64
N PRO A 345 -12.27 -13.33 24.90
CA PRO A 345 -11.44 -12.84 25.99
C PRO A 345 -10.27 -13.76 26.35
N GLY A 346 -10.39 -15.07 26.04
CA GLY A 346 -9.32 -16.07 26.21
C GLY A 346 -8.31 -16.13 25.06
N GLY A 347 -8.47 -15.27 24.06
CA GLY A 347 -7.66 -15.28 22.83
C GLY A 347 -8.34 -15.98 21.66
N VAL A 348 -7.80 -15.77 20.46
CA VAL A 348 -8.36 -16.26 19.20
C VAL A 348 -7.27 -16.63 18.20
N LEU A 349 -7.46 -17.71 17.48
CA LEU A 349 -6.68 -18.05 16.30
C LEU A 349 -7.37 -17.45 15.06
N SER A 350 -6.65 -16.64 14.30
CA SER A 350 -7.17 -16.00 13.09
C SER A 350 -6.44 -16.49 11.86
N PHE A 351 -7.16 -17.11 10.91
CA PHE A 351 -6.62 -17.32 9.57
C PHE A 351 -6.67 -16.01 8.79
N ILE A 352 -5.53 -15.59 8.27
CA ILE A 352 -5.33 -14.27 7.65
C ILE A 352 -4.73 -14.45 6.27
N GLY A 353 -5.34 -13.85 5.26
CA GLY A 353 -4.86 -13.83 3.89
C GLY A 353 -3.63 -12.95 3.72
N GLN A 354 -2.50 -13.34 4.30
CA GLN A 354 -1.22 -12.67 4.15
C GLN A 354 -0.29 -13.52 3.28
N ARG A 355 0.38 -12.89 2.30
CA ARG A 355 1.33 -13.57 1.40
C ARG A 355 2.69 -12.90 1.48
N ARG A 356 3.77 -13.69 1.35
CA ARG A 356 5.13 -13.17 1.35
C ARG A 356 5.43 -12.20 0.20
N TYR A 357 4.76 -12.41 -0.95
CA TYR A 357 4.96 -11.62 -2.18
C TYR A 357 4.43 -10.19 -2.12
N GLU A 358 3.68 -9.83 -1.08
CA GLU A 358 3.07 -8.49 -0.97
C GLU A 358 4.04 -7.41 -0.47
N SER A 359 5.09 -7.77 0.30
CA SER A 359 6.14 -6.85 0.76
C SER A 359 7.30 -7.58 1.44
N GLU A 360 8.47 -6.92 1.55
CA GLU A 360 9.63 -7.42 2.29
C GLU A 360 9.28 -7.76 3.75
N GLN A 361 8.58 -6.85 4.44
CA GLN A 361 8.15 -7.08 5.82
C GLN A 361 7.26 -8.34 5.97
N ARG A 362 6.45 -8.67 4.95
CA ARG A 362 5.62 -9.88 4.96
C ARG A 362 6.42 -11.13 4.58
N ALA A 363 7.43 -10.99 3.74
CA ALA A 363 8.32 -12.09 3.37
C ALA A 363 9.16 -12.60 4.55
N GLU A 364 9.50 -11.71 5.48
CA GLU A 364 10.27 -12.01 6.69
C GLU A 364 9.42 -12.60 7.84
N LYS A 365 8.09 -12.42 7.78
CA LYS A 365 7.21 -12.93 8.83
C LYS A 365 7.06 -14.45 8.80
N PRO A 366 7.03 -15.10 9.96
CA PRO A 366 6.71 -16.53 10.02
C PRO A 366 5.26 -16.78 9.58
N ARG A 367 4.94 -18.00 9.18
CA ARG A 367 3.60 -18.43 8.76
C ARG A 367 2.56 -18.35 9.89
N ILE A 368 3.01 -18.46 11.16
CA ILE A 368 2.22 -18.26 12.37
C ILE A 368 2.93 -17.21 13.21
N TRP A 369 2.19 -16.22 13.69
CA TRP A 369 2.75 -15.13 14.48
C TRP A 369 1.79 -14.63 15.56
N LYS A 370 2.34 -14.09 16.64
CA LYS A 370 1.61 -13.26 17.60
C LYS A 370 1.79 -11.80 17.22
N ASN A 371 0.69 -11.08 17.09
CA ASN A 371 0.75 -9.66 16.74
C ASN A 371 0.77 -8.83 18.03
N PRO A 372 1.85 -8.11 18.34
CA PRO A 372 1.92 -7.27 19.54
C PRO A 372 0.90 -6.12 19.55
N TRP A 373 0.39 -5.74 18.37
CA TRP A 373 -0.65 -4.71 18.24
C TRP A 373 -2.07 -5.21 18.47
N THR A 374 -2.28 -6.52 18.46
CA THR A 374 -3.56 -7.19 18.75
C THR A 374 -3.32 -8.34 19.72
N PRO A 375 -3.01 -8.05 20.98
CA PRO A 375 -2.81 -9.07 22.01
C PRO A 375 -4.02 -10.01 22.10
N GLY A 376 -3.76 -11.27 22.37
CA GLY A 376 -4.79 -12.32 22.33
C GLY A 376 -5.05 -12.90 20.94
N GLN A 377 -4.52 -12.32 19.86
CA GLN A 377 -4.65 -12.87 18.52
C GLN A 377 -3.37 -13.63 18.10
N VAL A 378 -3.56 -14.88 17.72
CA VAL A 378 -2.58 -15.66 16.97
C VAL A 378 -2.97 -15.62 15.51
N GLY A 379 -2.15 -14.97 14.67
CA GLY A 379 -2.34 -14.96 13.22
C GLY A 379 -1.69 -16.17 12.58
N ALA A 380 -2.35 -16.79 11.60
CA ALA A 380 -1.79 -17.86 10.80
C ALA A 380 -2.19 -17.69 9.33
N SER A 381 -1.23 -17.87 8.41
CA SER A 381 -1.50 -17.74 6.97
C SER A 381 -1.42 -19.07 6.25
N PRO A 382 -2.57 -19.63 5.81
CA PRO A 382 -2.59 -20.83 4.98
C PRO A 382 -1.89 -20.62 3.62
N ILE A 383 -1.92 -19.38 3.09
CA ILE A 383 -1.46 -19.02 1.74
C ILE A 383 -0.14 -18.21 1.73
N GLN A 384 0.68 -18.32 2.78
CA GLN A 384 1.93 -17.54 2.91
C GLN A 384 2.84 -17.63 1.67
N GLU A 385 2.94 -18.81 1.07
CA GLU A 385 3.82 -19.10 -0.06
C GLU A 385 3.11 -18.95 -1.43
N TRP A 386 1.84 -18.54 -1.47
CA TRP A 386 1.10 -18.38 -2.71
C TRP A 386 1.41 -17.03 -3.38
N THR A 387 1.53 -17.03 -4.72
CA THR A 387 1.49 -15.80 -5.51
C THR A 387 0.04 -15.37 -5.76
N ALA A 388 -0.18 -14.16 -6.27
CA ALA A 388 -1.51 -13.69 -6.62
C ALA A 388 -2.20 -14.62 -7.64
N LEU A 389 -1.45 -15.18 -8.60
CA LEU A 389 -2.02 -16.09 -9.60
C LEU A 389 -2.46 -17.43 -8.99
N HIS A 390 -1.74 -17.97 -7.97
CA HIS A 390 -2.23 -19.14 -7.22
C HIS A 390 -3.59 -18.86 -6.59
N VAL A 391 -3.74 -17.70 -5.95
CA VAL A 391 -5.00 -17.28 -5.32
C VAL A 391 -6.12 -17.16 -6.35
N TRP A 392 -5.85 -16.52 -7.49
CA TRP A 392 -6.86 -16.34 -8.53
C TRP A 392 -7.27 -17.66 -9.19
N LEU A 393 -6.32 -18.55 -9.53
CA LEU A 393 -6.64 -19.85 -10.09
C LEU A 393 -7.46 -20.70 -9.13
N TYR A 394 -7.19 -20.61 -7.84
CA TYR A 394 -7.99 -21.29 -6.83
C TYR A 394 -9.42 -20.72 -6.77
N ILE A 395 -9.61 -19.41 -6.74
CA ILE A 395 -10.92 -18.76 -6.76
C ILE A 395 -11.69 -19.14 -8.04
N PHE A 396 -11.04 -19.08 -9.21
CA PHE A 396 -11.63 -19.47 -10.49
C PHE A 396 -12.02 -20.95 -10.51
N SER A 397 -11.19 -21.83 -9.94
CA SER A 397 -11.49 -23.28 -9.86
C SER A 397 -12.72 -23.60 -9.00
N LYS A 398 -13.13 -22.68 -8.13
CA LYS A 398 -14.34 -22.77 -7.30
C LYS A 398 -15.53 -22.04 -7.92
N HIS A 399 -15.34 -21.33 -9.03
CA HIS A 399 -16.34 -20.43 -9.62
C HIS A 399 -16.92 -19.45 -8.58
N GLU A 400 -16.09 -19.07 -7.59
CA GLU A 400 -16.53 -18.23 -6.48
C GLU A 400 -16.59 -16.76 -6.91
N PRO A 401 -17.70 -16.06 -6.66
CA PRO A 401 -17.77 -14.62 -6.86
C PRO A 401 -16.74 -13.88 -5.98
N TYR A 402 -16.10 -12.90 -6.57
CA TYR A 402 -15.11 -12.05 -5.91
C TYR A 402 -15.53 -10.58 -5.97
N ASN A 403 -14.82 -9.74 -5.21
CA ASN A 403 -15.12 -8.33 -5.12
C ASN A 403 -15.08 -7.65 -6.51
N PRO A 404 -16.15 -6.94 -6.92
CA PRO A 404 -16.27 -6.36 -8.27
C PRO A 404 -15.24 -5.27 -8.58
N TRP A 405 -14.58 -4.71 -7.58
CA TRP A 405 -13.55 -3.70 -7.77
C TRP A 405 -12.28 -4.23 -8.45
N TYR A 406 -12.05 -5.55 -8.46
CA TYR A 406 -10.99 -6.13 -9.29
C TYR A 406 -11.29 -5.94 -10.79
N GLU A 407 -12.53 -6.16 -11.22
CA GLU A 407 -12.95 -5.89 -12.60
C GLU A 407 -12.92 -4.39 -12.96
N ARG A 408 -13.01 -3.53 -11.95
CA ARG A 408 -12.90 -2.08 -12.09
C ARG A 408 -11.45 -1.56 -12.06
N GLY A 409 -10.44 -2.45 -11.94
CA GLY A 409 -9.02 -2.17 -12.10
C GLY A 409 -8.20 -2.00 -10.80
N LEU A 410 -8.78 -2.29 -9.62
CA LEU A 410 -7.98 -2.38 -8.40
C LEU A 410 -7.18 -3.69 -8.36
N ASP A 411 -5.93 -3.65 -7.93
CA ASP A 411 -5.10 -4.84 -7.73
C ASP A 411 -5.29 -5.45 -6.33
N ARG A 412 -5.78 -4.64 -5.39
CA ARG A 412 -6.09 -5.04 -4.01
C ARG A 412 -7.29 -4.29 -3.45
N ILE A 413 -8.00 -4.92 -2.53
CA ILE A 413 -9.12 -4.31 -1.82
C ILE A 413 -8.65 -3.73 -0.48
N GLY A 414 -9.08 -2.52 -0.18
CA GLY A 414 -8.76 -1.78 1.05
C GLY A 414 -9.60 -0.51 1.18
N CYS A 415 -9.18 0.37 2.09
CA CYS A 415 -9.84 1.68 2.26
C CYS A 415 -9.77 2.49 0.96
N PHE A 416 -10.86 3.16 0.56
CA PHE A 416 -10.96 3.90 -0.70
C PHE A 416 -9.96 5.09 -0.82
N LEU A 417 -9.43 5.57 0.30
CA LEU A 417 -8.43 6.64 0.38
C LEU A 417 -7.12 6.19 1.05
N CYS A 418 -6.74 4.92 0.87
CA CYS A 418 -5.56 4.38 1.53
C CYS A 418 -4.27 5.10 1.07
N PRO A 419 -3.47 5.71 1.97
CA PRO A 419 -2.21 6.35 1.57
C PRO A 419 -1.19 5.36 1.00
N ALA A 420 -1.38 4.06 1.27
CA ALA A 420 -0.51 3.02 0.71
C ALA A 420 -0.88 2.61 -0.72
N SER A 421 -2.03 3.05 -1.24
CA SER A 421 -2.40 2.86 -2.64
C SER A 421 -1.51 3.71 -3.55
N ASP A 422 -1.37 3.28 -4.81
CA ASP A 422 -0.71 4.09 -5.83
C ASP A 422 -1.61 5.28 -6.22
N ALA A 423 -1.04 6.37 -6.75
CA ALA A 423 -1.84 7.51 -7.20
C ALA A 423 -2.81 7.10 -8.31
N ALA A 424 -2.36 6.23 -9.19
CA ALA A 424 -3.18 5.64 -10.24
C ALA A 424 -4.43 4.92 -9.70
N GLU A 425 -4.32 4.20 -8.57
CA GLU A 425 -5.46 3.53 -7.94
C GLU A 425 -6.41 4.54 -7.27
N LEU A 426 -5.87 5.58 -6.65
CA LEU A 426 -6.68 6.64 -6.04
C LEU A 426 -7.46 7.43 -7.10
N GLU A 427 -6.85 7.72 -8.25
CA GLU A 427 -7.52 8.35 -9.39
C GLU A 427 -8.65 7.46 -9.94
N LEU A 428 -8.39 6.16 -10.07
CA LEU A 428 -9.41 5.20 -10.49
C LEU A 428 -10.63 5.18 -9.54
N VAL A 429 -10.39 5.21 -8.23
CA VAL A 429 -11.45 5.27 -7.22
C VAL A 429 -12.18 6.60 -7.27
N ALA A 430 -11.45 7.71 -7.45
CA ALA A 430 -12.02 9.06 -7.58
C ALA A 430 -13.03 9.16 -8.73
N MET A 431 -12.71 8.53 -9.87
CA MET A 431 -13.58 8.51 -11.05
C MET A 431 -14.86 7.68 -10.87
N GLN A 432 -14.88 6.74 -9.93
CA GLN A 432 -15.95 5.75 -9.82
C GLN A 432 -16.71 5.78 -8.49
N SER A 433 -16.22 6.51 -7.48
CA SER A 433 -16.83 6.55 -6.15
C SER A 433 -17.15 7.98 -5.71
N PRO A 434 -18.43 8.35 -5.55
CA PRO A 434 -18.82 9.68 -5.05
C PRO A 434 -18.25 10.00 -3.66
N ARG A 435 -17.97 8.99 -2.84
CA ARG A 435 -17.35 9.20 -1.51
C ARG A 435 -15.96 9.82 -1.57
N TYR A 436 -15.27 9.72 -2.71
CA TYR A 436 -13.96 10.31 -2.87
C TYR A 436 -14.00 11.83 -3.01
N GLU A 437 -15.14 12.41 -3.43
CA GLU A 437 -15.33 13.86 -3.54
C GLU A 437 -15.20 14.58 -2.20
N GLU A 438 -15.80 14.02 -1.13
CA GLU A 438 -15.64 14.56 0.23
C GLU A 438 -14.16 14.63 0.65
N TRP A 439 -13.42 13.59 0.34
CA TRP A 439 -11.98 13.55 0.61
C TRP A 439 -11.20 14.59 -0.21
N GLN A 440 -11.49 14.74 -1.50
CA GLN A 440 -10.85 15.73 -2.36
C GLN A 440 -11.13 17.16 -1.89
N ASN A 441 -12.37 17.46 -1.49
CA ASN A 441 -12.76 18.74 -0.93
C ASN A 441 -11.99 19.04 0.36
N TRP A 442 -11.90 18.07 1.25
CA TRP A 442 -11.13 18.20 2.48
C TRP A 442 -9.62 18.45 2.21
N LEU A 443 -9.02 17.71 1.27
CA LEU A 443 -7.62 17.90 0.88
C LEU A 443 -7.37 19.29 0.30
N SER A 444 -8.26 19.77 -0.57
CA SER A 444 -8.17 21.10 -1.16
C SER A 444 -8.20 22.20 -0.09
N ASP A 445 -9.14 22.09 0.85
CA ASP A 445 -9.26 23.05 1.96
C ASP A 445 -8.05 22.96 2.92
N TYR A 446 -7.53 21.77 3.16
CA TYR A 446 -6.32 21.59 3.95
C TYR A 446 -5.10 22.22 3.27
N ALA A 447 -4.94 21.99 1.97
CA ALA A 447 -3.85 22.57 1.19
C ALA A 447 -3.89 24.11 1.19
N LYS A 448 -5.05 24.71 0.96
CA LYS A 448 -5.26 26.18 1.01
C LYS A 448 -4.88 26.74 2.38
N ARG A 449 -5.40 26.16 3.47
CA ARG A 449 -5.12 26.61 4.84
C ARG A 449 -3.66 26.54 5.23
N ASN A 450 -2.91 25.60 4.65
CA ASN A 450 -1.49 25.36 4.96
C ASN A 450 -0.57 25.91 3.88
N CYS A 451 -1.06 26.69 2.92
CA CYS A 451 -0.28 27.28 1.82
C CYS A 451 0.55 26.24 1.05
N LEU A 452 -0.01 25.02 0.87
CA LEU A 452 0.65 23.96 0.13
C LEU A 452 0.49 24.17 -1.38
N PRO A 453 1.47 23.75 -2.22
CA PRO A 453 1.37 23.87 -3.67
C PRO A 453 0.27 22.93 -4.22
N ASN A 454 -0.34 23.29 -5.37
CA ASN A 454 -1.37 22.47 -6.00
C ASN A 454 -0.88 21.04 -6.28
N ALA A 455 0.40 20.89 -6.66
CA ALA A 455 1.01 19.58 -6.87
C ALA A 455 0.85 18.62 -5.67
N TRP A 456 0.70 19.15 -4.45
CA TRP A 456 0.52 18.34 -3.25
C TRP A 456 -0.79 17.54 -3.28
N SER A 457 -1.90 18.15 -3.72
CA SER A 457 -3.17 17.46 -3.92
C SER A 457 -3.23 16.72 -5.26
N ASP A 458 -2.80 17.38 -6.35
CA ASP A 458 -2.96 16.89 -7.71
C ASP A 458 -2.17 15.60 -7.99
N PHE A 459 -1.01 15.44 -7.37
CA PHE A 459 -0.17 14.25 -7.50
C PHE A 459 -0.24 13.34 -6.28
N ALA A 460 -1.27 13.52 -5.44
CA ALA A 460 -1.47 12.74 -4.20
C ALA A 460 -0.21 12.69 -3.32
N LEU A 461 0.57 13.78 -3.24
CA LEU A 461 1.78 13.86 -2.42
C LEU A 461 1.46 13.85 -0.93
N TRP A 462 0.21 14.12 -0.54
CA TRP A 462 -0.31 13.94 0.82
C TRP A 462 -0.07 12.54 1.38
N ARG A 463 0.17 11.53 0.52
CA ARG A 463 0.47 10.16 0.92
C ARG A 463 1.79 10.01 1.68
N TRP A 464 2.58 11.06 1.78
CA TRP A 464 3.83 11.05 2.54
C TRP A 464 3.92 12.29 3.45
N ARG A 465 4.29 12.06 4.69
CA ARG A 465 4.72 13.15 5.58
C ARG A 465 6.12 13.66 5.16
N ARG A 466 6.98 12.73 4.69
CA ARG A 466 8.27 13.04 4.08
C ARG A 466 8.30 12.46 2.68
N LEU A 467 8.34 13.34 1.69
CA LEU A 467 8.37 12.93 0.29
C LEU A 467 9.69 12.20 -0.01
N PRO A 468 9.66 10.99 -0.60
CA PRO A 468 10.87 10.29 -1.03
C PRO A 468 11.68 11.13 -2.04
N ASP A 469 13.00 11.13 -1.91
CA ASP A 469 13.90 11.90 -2.78
C ASP A 469 13.76 11.52 -4.25
N SER A 470 13.47 10.25 -4.55
CA SER A 470 13.22 9.78 -5.92
C SER A 470 12.00 10.43 -6.57
N ILE A 471 10.91 10.63 -5.81
CA ILE A 471 9.70 11.32 -6.31
C ILE A 471 9.96 12.81 -6.44
N ARG A 472 10.60 13.41 -5.45
CA ARG A 472 11.00 14.84 -5.49
C ARG A 472 11.80 15.12 -6.74
N LYS A 473 12.86 14.37 -6.99
CA LYS A 473 13.74 14.54 -8.14
C LYS A 473 13.01 14.36 -9.47
N ASP A 474 12.13 13.37 -9.59
CA ASP A 474 11.34 13.16 -10.81
C ASP A 474 10.41 14.34 -11.11
N LEU A 475 9.75 14.91 -10.09
CA LEU A 475 8.88 16.07 -10.25
C LEU A 475 9.68 17.33 -10.60
N GLU A 476 10.82 17.56 -9.96
CA GLU A 476 11.71 18.68 -10.23
C GLU A 476 12.31 18.63 -11.65
N GLU A 477 12.71 17.43 -12.13
CA GLU A 477 13.18 17.21 -13.52
C GLU A 477 12.09 17.54 -14.56
N ARG A 478 10.83 17.48 -14.17
CA ARG A 478 9.67 17.87 -15.00
C ARG A 478 9.26 19.34 -14.82
N GLY A 479 10.00 20.12 -14.03
CA GLY A 479 9.70 21.53 -13.77
C GLY A 479 8.52 21.75 -12.82
N ILE A 480 8.12 20.73 -12.06
CA ILE A 480 7.06 20.82 -11.05
C ILE A 480 7.67 21.23 -9.73
N ALA A 481 7.39 22.46 -9.30
CA ALA A 481 7.84 22.95 -8.02
C ALA A 481 7.15 22.20 -6.86
N VAL A 482 7.91 21.43 -6.11
CA VAL A 482 7.38 20.63 -5.01
C VAL A 482 7.33 21.41 -3.70
N GLY A 483 8.11 22.49 -3.55
CA GLY A 483 8.15 23.33 -2.36
C GLY A 483 8.46 22.57 -1.07
N GLU A 484 8.36 23.24 0.06
CA GLU A 484 8.31 22.56 1.36
C GLU A 484 6.89 21.98 1.56
N LEU A 485 6.76 20.66 1.49
CA LEU A 485 5.49 19.94 1.69
C LEU A 485 5.09 19.84 3.18
N ARG A 486 5.78 20.50 4.07
CA ARG A 486 5.37 20.63 5.45
C ARG A 486 4.35 21.75 5.53
N ALA A 487 3.19 21.46 6.10
CA ALA A 487 2.41 22.51 6.74
C ALA A 487 3.38 23.22 7.69
N SER A 488 3.83 24.40 7.32
CA SER A 488 4.57 25.26 8.23
C SER A 488 3.67 25.40 9.46
N GLY A 489 4.14 24.95 10.61
CA GLY A 489 3.37 24.95 11.87
C GLY A 489 3.09 26.34 12.41
N SER A 490 2.75 27.28 11.54
CA SER A 490 2.32 28.63 11.88
C SER A 490 0.88 28.84 11.43
N ASP A 491 0.08 28.98 12.43
CA ASP A 491 -1.06 29.87 12.57
C ASP A 491 -2.49 29.35 12.45
N SER A 492 -3.06 29.49 13.63
CA SER A 492 -4.30 30.21 13.91
C SER A 492 -5.52 29.83 13.07
N ALA A 493 -6.25 28.90 13.53
CA ALA A 493 -7.69 28.77 13.51
C ALA A 493 -8.19 27.32 13.60
N SER A 494 -7.32 26.32 13.70
CA SER A 494 -7.77 24.95 14.03
C SER A 494 -7.70 24.77 15.55
N LYS A 495 -8.82 24.41 16.17
CA LYS A 495 -8.97 24.17 17.61
C LYS A 495 -8.11 23.03 18.19
N SER A 496 -7.10 22.54 17.47
CA SER A 496 -6.29 21.39 17.91
C SER A 496 -4.87 21.37 17.34
N LYS A 497 -4.06 22.38 17.72
CA LYS A 497 -2.59 22.16 17.65
C LYS A 497 -2.25 21.02 18.62
N PRO A 498 -1.41 20.04 18.21
CA PRO A 498 -0.89 19.06 19.15
C PRO A 498 -0.25 19.71 20.36
N LEU A 499 -0.48 19.15 21.54
CA LEU A 499 0.09 19.66 22.78
C LEU A 499 1.62 19.56 22.73
N THR A 500 2.32 20.67 22.86
CA THR A 500 3.78 20.74 22.82
C THR A 500 4.37 21.18 24.15
N LEU A 501 5.47 20.54 24.56
CA LEU A 501 6.27 20.96 25.71
C LEU A 501 7.50 21.71 25.19
N LYS A 502 7.66 22.99 25.59
CA LYS A 502 8.85 23.79 25.32
C LYS A 502 9.72 23.83 26.56
N ILE A 503 10.99 23.49 26.42
CA ILE A 503 11.97 23.67 27.50
C ILE A 503 12.40 25.14 27.49
N GLN A 504 12.20 25.80 28.62
CA GLN A 504 12.55 27.21 28.84
C GLN A 504 13.97 27.31 29.37
N GLN A 505 14.33 26.41 30.29
CA GLN A 505 15.69 26.30 30.82
C GLN A 505 16.09 24.83 30.82
N GLY A 506 17.17 24.50 30.13
CA GLY A 506 17.84 23.21 30.15
C GLY A 506 18.47 22.88 31.50
N PHE A 507 19.36 21.91 31.56
CA PHE A 507 19.98 21.49 32.82
C PHE A 507 20.74 22.64 33.52
N ALA A 508 20.19 23.12 34.63
CA ALA A 508 20.80 24.13 35.49
C ALA A 508 21.14 23.50 36.84
N PRO A 509 22.25 23.91 37.48
CA PRO A 509 22.60 23.50 38.85
C PRO A 509 21.51 23.90 39.84
N CYS A 510 21.17 23.04 40.78
CA CYS A 510 20.27 23.34 41.88
C CYS A 510 20.73 22.62 43.16
N THR A 511 20.07 22.88 44.29
CA THR A 511 20.43 22.31 45.61
C THR A 511 20.40 20.78 45.68
N VAL A 512 19.66 20.14 44.75
CA VAL A 512 19.52 18.66 44.67
C VAL A 512 20.44 18.05 43.59
N GLY A 513 21.07 18.90 42.76
CA GLY A 513 21.87 18.49 41.60
C GLY A 513 21.55 19.32 40.37
N PHE A 514 20.59 18.91 39.58
CA PHE A 514 20.13 19.60 38.36
C PHE A 514 18.63 19.88 38.40
N SER A 515 18.23 20.96 37.73
CA SER A 515 16.81 21.27 37.44
C SER A 515 16.62 21.54 35.95
N VAL A 516 15.41 21.23 35.48
CA VAL A 516 14.92 21.53 34.13
C VAL A 516 13.58 22.20 34.27
N GLU A 517 13.36 23.28 33.52
CA GLU A 517 12.09 23.99 33.48
C GLU A 517 11.53 24.05 32.07
N GLY A 518 10.22 23.83 31.95
CA GLY A 518 9.51 23.84 30.69
C GLY A 518 8.05 24.26 30.86
N SER A 519 7.38 24.42 29.75
CA SER A 519 5.93 24.74 29.76
C SER A 519 5.24 24.11 28.56
N PHE A 520 4.09 23.51 28.82
CA PHE A 520 3.15 23.15 27.78
C PHE A 520 2.52 24.42 27.18
N ASP A 521 2.16 24.36 25.91
CA ASP A 521 1.65 25.49 25.14
C ASP A 521 0.21 25.93 25.53
N ARG A 522 -0.39 25.26 26.50
CA ARG A 522 -1.72 25.55 27.02
C ARG A 522 -1.94 25.05 28.44
N ARG A 523 -2.98 25.58 29.08
CA ARG A 523 -3.46 25.11 30.38
C ARG A 523 -3.94 23.65 30.30
N LEU A 524 -3.63 22.85 31.31
CA LEU A 524 -3.90 21.43 31.38
C LEU A 524 -5.14 21.12 32.23
N LYS A 525 -5.83 20.05 31.91
CA LYS A 525 -6.85 19.48 32.79
C LYS A 525 -6.16 18.63 33.87
N LEU A 526 -5.72 19.28 34.93
CA LEU A 526 -4.80 18.70 35.91
C LEU A 526 -5.26 17.35 36.49
N ALA A 527 -6.57 17.23 36.84
CA ALA A 527 -7.12 15.96 37.33
C ALA A 527 -7.00 14.82 36.29
N ARG A 528 -7.18 15.15 35.01
CA ARG A 528 -7.04 14.18 33.93
C ARG A 528 -5.59 13.84 33.66
N ALA A 529 -4.71 14.84 33.73
CA ALA A 529 -3.26 14.63 33.62
C ALA A 529 -2.77 13.74 34.77
N ALA A 530 -3.19 14.01 36.03
CA ALA A 530 -2.84 13.23 37.19
C ALA A 530 -3.28 11.77 37.10
N GLU A 531 -4.48 11.50 36.56
CA GLU A 531 -4.94 10.14 36.29
C GLU A 531 -3.96 9.39 35.38
N MET A 532 -3.58 9.98 34.23
CA MET A 532 -2.68 9.33 33.26
C MET A 532 -1.20 9.31 33.71
N LEU A 533 -0.79 10.26 34.56
CA LEU A 533 0.57 10.28 35.12
C LEU A 533 0.86 9.06 36.01
N ASN A 534 -0.16 8.36 36.53
CA ASN A 534 0.04 7.07 37.19
C ASN A 534 0.69 6.01 36.27
N ILE A 535 0.73 6.21 34.96
CA ILE A 535 1.54 5.35 34.05
C ILE A 535 3.04 5.52 34.32
N VAL A 536 3.45 6.67 34.81
CA VAL A 536 4.85 7.01 35.09
C VAL A 536 5.28 6.55 36.49
N GLY A 537 4.39 6.70 37.48
CA GLY A 537 4.63 6.39 38.88
C GLY A 537 3.47 6.87 39.76
N PRO A 538 3.54 6.64 41.09
CA PRO A 538 2.56 7.17 42.02
C PRO A 538 2.47 8.71 41.93
N VAL A 539 1.25 9.23 41.90
CA VAL A 539 0.98 10.68 41.73
C VAL A 539 0.50 11.28 43.04
N VAL A 540 1.10 12.42 43.42
CA VAL A 540 0.58 13.30 44.44
C VAL A 540 -0.11 14.47 43.75
N LEU A 541 -1.41 14.65 43.99
CA LEU A 541 -2.22 15.75 43.44
C LEU A 541 -2.60 16.74 44.54
N ASN A 542 -2.25 18.00 44.36
CA ASN A 542 -2.77 19.12 45.18
C ASN A 542 -3.67 19.98 44.27
N ALA A 543 -4.99 19.69 44.32
CA ALA A 543 -5.97 20.37 43.47
C ALA A 543 -6.22 21.84 43.88
N GLU A 544 -6.01 22.17 45.16
CA GLU A 544 -6.21 23.52 45.69
C GLU A 544 -5.12 24.46 45.19
N GLU A 545 -3.89 24.01 45.19
CA GLU A 545 -2.74 24.80 44.69
C GLU A 545 -2.45 24.60 43.19
N GLY A 546 -3.23 23.74 42.50
CA GLY A 546 -3.15 23.55 41.04
C GLY A 546 -1.88 22.87 40.56
N TRP A 547 -1.33 21.87 41.29
CA TRP A 547 -0.16 21.11 40.87
C TRP A 547 -0.27 19.61 41.14
N CYS A 548 0.52 18.82 40.43
CA CYS A 548 0.78 17.42 40.76
C CYS A 548 2.26 17.07 40.64
N LEU A 549 2.69 16.01 41.35
CA LEU A 549 4.07 15.52 41.40
C LEU A 549 4.11 14.03 41.08
N VAL A 550 5.01 13.65 40.16
CA VAL A 550 5.33 12.26 39.82
C VAL A 550 6.80 12.13 39.40
N ALA A 551 7.49 11.12 39.87
CA ALA A 551 8.86 10.79 39.44
C ALA A 551 9.82 12.00 39.41
N ASP A 552 9.82 12.83 40.45
CA ASP A 552 10.64 14.04 40.60
C ASP A 552 10.28 15.19 39.62
N VAL A 553 9.11 15.11 38.96
CA VAL A 553 8.58 16.14 38.02
C VAL A 553 7.31 16.74 38.61
N ARG A 554 7.33 18.05 38.86
CA ARG A 554 6.15 18.83 39.25
C ARG A 554 5.52 19.47 38.02
N LEU A 555 4.22 19.28 37.87
CA LEU A 555 3.41 19.81 36.80
C LEU A 555 2.33 20.71 37.37
N PHE A 556 2.14 21.88 36.76
CA PHE A 556 1.14 22.88 37.16
C PHE A 556 -0.01 22.96 36.17
N GLU A 557 -1.17 23.39 36.61
CA GLU A 557 -2.37 23.51 35.81
C GLU A 557 -2.19 24.47 34.63
N GLU A 558 -1.41 25.55 34.80
CA GLU A 558 -1.06 26.50 33.73
C GLU A 558 -0.16 25.91 32.64
N GLY A 559 0.31 24.66 32.82
CA GLY A 559 1.17 23.95 31.90
C GLY A 559 2.67 24.01 32.26
N ALA A 560 3.06 24.77 33.28
CA ALA A 560 4.45 24.81 33.72
C ALA A 560 4.91 23.43 34.25
N LEU A 561 6.18 23.09 34.01
CA LEU A 561 6.82 21.85 34.42
C LEU A 561 8.18 22.15 35.02
N VAL A 562 8.45 21.58 36.20
CA VAL A 562 9.75 21.65 36.86
C VAL A 562 10.19 20.23 37.25
N ALA A 563 11.36 19.82 36.79
CA ALA A 563 11.97 18.54 37.16
C ALA A 563 13.29 18.78 37.89
N LYS A 564 13.56 18.01 38.97
CA LYS A 564 14.78 18.11 39.75
C LYS A 564 15.35 16.71 40.03
N GLY A 565 16.69 16.59 40.08
CA GLY A 565 17.31 15.31 40.38
C GLY A 565 18.86 15.39 40.34
N ARG A 566 19.50 14.29 40.73
CA ARG A 566 20.98 14.20 40.77
C ARG A 566 21.58 13.87 39.39
N GLU A 567 20.88 13.16 38.54
CA GLU A 567 21.34 12.63 37.26
C GLU A 567 20.56 13.23 36.11
N GLN A 568 21.21 13.86 35.14
CA GLN A 568 20.58 14.48 33.98
C GLN A 568 19.78 13.49 33.14
N GLU A 569 20.31 12.28 32.92
CA GLU A 569 19.67 11.25 32.11
C GLU A 569 18.35 10.75 32.74
N ARG A 570 18.32 10.62 34.08
CA ARG A 570 17.11 10.28 34.81
C ARG A 570 16.04 11.37 34.70
N ILE A 571 16.46 12.64 34.83
CA ILE A 571 15.55 13.78 34.66
C ILE A 571 14.99 13.77 33.22
N ARG A 572 15.84 13.64 32.20
CA ARG A 572 15.42 13.58 30.78
C ARG A 572 14.37 12.49 30.57
N LYS A 573 14.64 11.28 31.03
CA LYS A 573 13.72 10.14 30.93
C LYS A 573 12.38 10.40 31.63
N ASN A 574 12.41 10.98 32.84
CA ASN A 574 11.19 11.28 33.58
C ASN A 574 10.37 12.39 32.93
N VAL A 575 11.00 13.46 32.47
CA VAL A 575 10.33 14.55 31.73
C VAL A 575 9.66 14.01 30.46
N GLU A 576 10.35 13.18 29.69
CA GLU A 576 9.77 12.57 28.48
C GLU A 576 8.60 11.62 28.81
N ARG A 577 8.70 10.80 29.86
CA ARG A 577 7.59 9.94 30.29
C ARG A 577 6.37 10.77 30.73
N VAL A 578 6.61 11.85 31.49
CA VAL A 578 5.55 12.78 31.92
C VAL A 578 4.93 13.46 30.71
N ARG A 579 5.72 14.01 29.79
CA ARG A 579 5.23 14.63 28.55
C ARG A 579 4.29 13.67 27.81
N ARG A 580 4.73 12.43 27.56
CA ARG A 580 3.93 11.41 26.88
C ARG A 580 2.63 11.08 27.60
N ALA A 581 2.64 11.01 28.93
CA ALA A 581 1.44 10.77 29.73
C ALA A 581 0.45 11.94 29.68
N VAL A 582 0.95 13.17 29.71
CA VAL A 582 0.12 14.38 29.58
C VAL A 582 -0.49 14.46 28.16
N VAL A 583 0.29 14.23 27.12
CA VAL A 583 -0.23 14.12 25.75
C VAL A 583 -1.33 13.06 25.66
N LYS A 584 -1.13 11.87 26.25
CA LYS A 584 -2.15 10.82 26.28
C LYS A 584 -3.42 11.26 27.03
N ALA A 585 -3.29 12.03 28.09
CA ALA A 585 -4.42 12.55 28.86
C ALA A 585 -5.25 13.55 28.04
N GLU A 586 -4.59 14.55 27.46
CA GLU A 586 -5.25 15.67 26.77
C GLU A 586 -5.73 15.29 25.36
N GLU A 587 -4.93 14.54 24.62
CA GLU A 587 -5.08 14.27 23.18
C GLU A 587 -5.66 12.88 22.87
N CYS A 588 -6.20 12.18 23.87
CA CYS A 588 -6.76 10.84 23.67
C CYS A 588 -7.93 10.88 22.68
N VAL A 589 -7.82 10.11 21.59
CA VAL A 589 -8.86 10.00 20.53
C VAL A 589 -9.82 8.81 20.74
N GLY A 590 -9.76 8.13 21.90
CA GLY A 590 -10.69 7.05 22.24
C GLY A 590 -10.61 5.79 21.39
N CYS A 591 -9.51 5.55 20.67
CA CYS A 591 -9.38 4.39 19.80
C CYS A 591 -9.31 3.04 20.54
N GLY A 592 -8.91 3.03 21.83
CA GLY A 592 -8.85 1.85 22.69
C GLY A 592 -7.65 0.91 22.44
N VAL A 593 -6.77 1.19 21.50
CA VAL A 593 -5.65 0.30 21.13
C VAL A 593 -4.69 0.00 22.29
N CYS A 594 -4.59 0.93 23.26
CA CYS A 594 -3.72 0.77 24.43
C CYS A 594 -4.26 -0.18 25.50
N ILE A 595 -5.57 -0.48 25.51
CA ILE A 595 -6.21 -1.34 26.51
C ILE A 595 -5.59 -2.73 26.50
N ALA A 596 -5.46 -3.31 25.29
CA ALA A 596 -4.93 -4.65 25.12
C ALA A 596 -3.43 -4.80 25.48
N ARG A 597 -2.71 -3.69 25.60
CA ARG A 597 -1.31 -3.69 26.06
C ARG A 597 -1.17 -3.66 27.56
N CYS A 598 -2.28 -3.52 28.29
CA CYS A 598 -2.28 -3.51 29.74
C CYS A 598 -2.59 -4.92 30.28
N ASN A 599 -1.56 -5.68 30.61
CA ASN A 599 -1.72 -7.04 31.15
C ASN A 599 -2.47 -7.05 32.51
N GLU A 600 -2.38 -5.94 33.25
CA GLU A 600 -3.04 -5.78 34.56
C GLU A 600 -4.51 -5.33 34.42
N GLY A 601 -5.01 -5.10 33.21
CA GLY A 601 -6.38 -4.61 32.99
C GLY A 601 -6.68 -3.25 33.62
N ALA A 602 -5.65 -2.42 33.80
CA ALA A 602 -5.76 -1.10 34.43
C ALA A 602 -6.40 -0.02 33.54
N LEU A 603 -6.69 -0.33 32.26
CA LEU A 603 -7.23 0.63 31.31
C LEU A 603 -8.63 0.24 30.85
N THR A 604 -9.56 1.20 30.88
CA THR A 604 -10.93 1.09 30.35
C THR A 604 -11.21 2.20 29.35
N LEU A 605 -12.20 2.02 28.47
CA LEU A 605 -12.69 3.05 27.57
C LEU A 605 -14.07 3.52 28.05
N GLU A 606 -14.15 4.76 28.53
CA GLU A 606 -15.37 5.37 29.01
C GLU A 606 -15.64 6.69 28.30
N GLN A 607 -16.85 6.87 27.80
CA GLN A 607 -17.26 8.09 27.08
C GLN A 607 -16.26 8.54 25.99
N GLY A 608 -15.70 7.58 25.25
CA GLY A 608 -14.73 7.87 24.17
C GLY A 608 -13.35 8.31 24.65
N LYS A 609 -13.00 8.11 25.94
CA LYS A 609 -11.69 8.42 26.51
C LYS A 609 -11.17 7.23 27.33
N ILE A 610 -9.86 7.04 27.32
CA ILE A 610 -9.22 6.03 28.17
C ILE A 610 -9.25 6.50 29.62
N ARG A 611 -9.64 5.59 30.53
CA ARG A 611 -9.54 5.73 31.98
C ARG A 611 -8.46 4.79 32.50
N LEU A 612 -7.83 5.19 33.61
CA LEU A 612 -6.80 4.40 34.26
C LEU A 612 -7.17 4.15 35.72
N ASP A 613 -7.17 2.87 36.10
CA ASP A 613 -7.25 2.45 37.47
C ASP A 613 -5.84 2.47 38.10
N PRO A 614 -5.55 3.42 39.01
CA PRO A 614 -4.22 3.56 39.61
C PRO A 614 -3.85 2.40 40.53
N VAL A 615 -4.85 1.67 41.08
CA VAL A 615 -4.62 0.51 41.96
C VAL A 615 -4.08 -0.68 41.16
N ARG A 616 -4.56 -0.87 39.94
CA ARG A 616 -4.10 -1.95 39.05
C ARG A 616 -2.84 -1.61 38.28
N CYS A 617 -2.52 -0.33 38.15
CA CYS A 617 -1.41 0.11 37.31
C CYS A 617 -0.05 -0.16 37.99
N ILE A 618 0.79 -0.96 37.34
CA ILE A 618 2.16 -1.27 37.80
C ILE A 618 3.22 -0.31 37.20
N HIS A 619 2.83 0.78 36.59
CA HIS A 619 3.69 1.84 36.00
C HIS A 619 4.66 1.37 34.91
N CYS A 620 4.37 0.26 34.20
CA CYS A 620 5.26 -0.32 33.19
C CYS A 620 5.40 0.54 31.93
N GLY A 621 4.40 1.37 31.61
CA GLY A 621 4.43 2.25 30.42
C GLY A 621 4.11 1.57 29.08
N GLU A 622 3.86 0.26 29.03
CA GLU A 622 3.58 -0.51 27.80
C GLU A 622 2.40 0.05 26.98
N CYS A 623 1.43 0.67 27.63
CA CYS A 623 0.27 1.28 27.00
C CYS A 623 0.57 2.60 26.26
N MET A 624 1.78 3.13 26.38
CA MET A 624 2.20 4.39 25.72
C MET A 624 2.63 4.17 24.27
N GLU A 625 3.31 3.05 24.00
CA GLU A 625 3.84 2.73 22.66
C GLU A 625 2.75 2.66 21.58
N PRO A 626 1.61 1.95 21.77
CA PRO A 626 0.59 1.85 20.74
C PRO A 626 -0.25 3.12 20.57
N CYS A 627 -0.17 4.08 21.50
CA CYS A 627 -1.03 5.25 21.49
C CYS A 627 -0.76 6.16 20.29
N PRO A 628 -1.73 6.38 19.37
CA PRO A 628 -1.51 7.20 18.18
C PRO A 628 -1.26 8.67 18.54
N ALA A 629 -1.94 9.23 19.56
CA ALA A 629 -1.69 10.60 20.02
C ALA A 629 -0.24 10.79 20.48
N VAL A 630 0.34 9.81 21.17
CA VAL A 630 1.73 9.83 21.65
C VAL A 630 2.72 9.57 20.52
N SER A 631 2.40 8.59 19.63
CA SER A 631 3.32 8.15 18.57
C SER A 631 3.35 9.08 17.36
N PHE A 632 2.24 9.79 17.09
CA PHE A 632 2.05 10.61 15.89
C PHE A 632 1.76 12.08 16.23
N GLY A 633 1.58 12.45 17.50
CA GLY A 633 1.58 13.84 17.93
C GLY A 633 2.93 14.50 17.59
N ASP A 634 2.92 15.81 17.41
CA ASP A 634 4.16 16.55 17.09
C ASP A 634 5.14 16.44 18.28
N SER A 635 6.23 15.73 18.06
CA SER A 635 7.17 15.33 19.11
C SER A 635 8.59 15.80 18.84
N ALA A 636 8.76 17.03 18.37
CA ALA A 636 10.06 17.67 18.47
C ALA A 636 10.29 18.08 19.94
N PHE A 637 10.66 17.09 20.76
CA PHE A 637 11.11 17.32 22.12
C PHE A 637 12.62 17.08 22.16
N GLU A 638 13.36 18.15 22.33
CA GLU A 638 14.81 18.13 22.55
C GLU A 638 15.08 18.72 23.93
N LEU A 639 15.72 17.93 24.79
CA LEU A 639 16.19 18.33 26.12
C LEU A 639 17.70 18.19 26.20
#